data_d2d16ad39d6f732fc926df37e5016e05
#
_entry.id   d2d16ad39d6f732fc926df37e5016e05
#
_cell.length_a   1.000
_cell.length_b   1.000
_cell.length_c   1.000
_cell.angle_alpha   90.00
_cell.angle_beta   90.00
_cell.angle_gamma   90.00
#
_symmetry.space_group_name_H-M   'P 1'
#
loop_
_entity.id
_entity.type
_entity.pdbx_description
1 polymer ?
#
loop_
_entity_poly.entity_id
_entity_poly.type
_entity_poly.pdbx_seq_one_letter_code
_entity_poly.pdbx_strand_id
1 'polypeptide(L)'
;MKKILLSIALVLGVPAMLFADRIPADKALHIAREFVGSSVPSSMMKQACIREIPVLASQTDGHYVFNVGRGNGYVVVAGDDMVKDAVLGYADSGTFTEGDMPENLRWWLAEYDRQIAYMQQHKAEFESSPTATDGAATTNKYKEILPLVKAKWNQDYPYNMKCPEVNGKQCPTGCVATALAQIMYYNKWPETGIGTYEGTDYAALHFDWNSMVDDYGKGSTPESREAVSTLMAALGNAMDMRYDQGASGTTNEEAYNGIVRNFGYTKALIVARESMEPAWDKYIYYELSQNRPVYYSGATAQFEGHAFVCDGFRDGFLHINWGWGGVAEGYFRSSAMNPPVQGIGGSKGDGFNFYQEIITNLYNPNDETQKFMIGVTDNDLELDKLEATADDALAVSGSISVMTDEAAYSLGLRITDESGNETFIKESNRRDPEGGVDEGFSISLKDFPIADGTYRVAPAVYGADSKTWNDVMALKYSVTTSYTATVADGKITFTPGAAGRIEVSDMEVPELMYPGEKATVKAKIKCVSGQDFNKKLYIGFLKGDEPLLFQQENDAVSVFEGMTTEMSLDVTAPKEKGEYKIALFTIAGGREVQLTDYQTTNIVERGAVLVVSSPLTIANNNYYNVDPDNFTLKAKVRCTVKNFNDELRFVVFDPETHEEVCHISAVSAIDLNLTKTLTITGQLTGTKPGYMYYGRIHQKDDLGRWKEVKSNKASTKLTNNVTFRTAEPSSILDVHSDAAEGDGMLYSADGRCVGRVGEAGSLPEGLYLVKKAGKWIRIRK
;
A
#
# COMPACT_ATOMS: atom_id res chain seq x y z
N MET A 1 55.16 -43.02 33.51
CA MET A 1 53.85 -42.69 34.05
C MET A 1 53.59 -41.21 33.74
N LYS A 2 53.01 -40.93 32.61
CA LYS A 2 52.66 -39.55 32.17
C LYS A 2 51.14 -39.37 32.27
N LYS A 3 50.72 -38.44 33.10
CA LYS A 3 49.33 -38.00 33.20
C LYS A 3 49.02 -37.10 32.02
N ILE A 4 48.01 -37.46 31.21
CA ILE A 4 47.45 -36.61 30.18
C ILE A 4 46.25 -35.89 30.81
N LEU A 5 46.37 -34.58 30.91
CA LEU A 5 45.27 -33.67 31.22
C LEU A 5 44.48 -33.40 29.92
N LEU A 6 43.22 -33.81 29.90
CA LEU A 6 42.29 -33.52 28.82
C LEU A 6 41.56 -32.18 29.19
N SER A 7 41.94 -31.10 28.53
CA SER A 7 41.23 -29.82 28.64
C SER A 7 40.01 -29.86 27.71
N ILE A 8 38.82 -29.90 28.29
CA ILE A 8 37.57 -29.72 27.54
C ILE A 8 37.36 -28.20 27.37
N ALA A 9 37.62 -27.74 26.19
CA ALA A 9 37.21 -26.39 25.80
C ALA A 9 35.70 -26.43 25.47
N LEU A 10 34.90 -25.83 26.34
CA LEU A 10 33.48 -25.59 26.12
C LEU A 10 33.36 -24.44 25.10
N VAL A 11 33.21 -24.80 23.84
CA VAL A 11 32.83 -23.82 22.80
C VAL A 11 31.38 -23.47 23.03
N LEU A 12 31.11 -22.32 23.64
CA LEU A 12 29.83 -21.67 23.61
C LEU A 12 29.58 -21.28 22.14
N GLY A 13 28.88 -22.13 21.43
CA GLY A 13 28.30 -21.78 20.14
C GLY A 13 27.25 -20.68 20.35
N VAL A 14 27.65 -19.43 20.16
CA VAL A 14 26.70 -18.39 19.82
C VAL A 14 26.08 -18.87 18.51
N PRO A 15 24.74 -19.05 18.40
CA PRO A 15 24.15 -19.25 17.11
C PRO A 15 24.53 -18.05 16.26
N ALA A 16 25.36 -18.25 15.24
CA ALA A 16 25.51 -17.29 14.17
C ALA A 16 24.09 -17.15 13.62
N MET A 17 23.45 -16.04 13.89
CA MET A 17 22.29 -15.61 13.11
C MET A 17 22.82 -15.54 11.69
N LEU A 18 22.38 -16.48 10.86
CA LEU A 18 22.56 -16.42 9.42
C LEU A 18 21.75 -15.19 8.96
N PHE A 19 22.44 -14.07 8.88
CA PHE A 19 21.90 -12.91 8.19
C PHE A 19 21.63 -13.34 6.75
N ALA A 20 20.48 -13.00 6.21
CA ALA A 20 20.21 -13.02 4.78
C ALA A 20 21.41 -12.39 4.04
N ASP A 21 21.73 -12.88 2.86
CA ASP A 21 22.93 -12.47 2.16
C ASP A 21 22.79 -11.02 1.65
N ARG A 22 23.07 -10.08 2.53
CA ARG A 22 23.12 -8.66 2.20
C ARG A 22 24.03 -8.47 1.01
N ILE A 23 23.55 -7.76 -0.01
CA ILE A 23 24.37 -7.38 -1.14
C ILE A 23 25.50 -6.46 -0.66
N PRO A 24 26.78 -6.84 -0.77
CA PRO A 24 27.88 -5.96 -0.39
C PRO A 24 27.90 -4.69 -1.26
N ALA A 25 28.37 -3.57 -0.73
CA ALA A 25 28.36 -2.28 -1.41
C ALA A 25 29.12 -2.28 -2.76
N ASP A 26 30.17 -3.08 -2.90
CA ASP A 26 30.90 -3.27 -4.17
C ASP A 26 30.08 -4.05 -5.20
N LYS A 27 29.31 -5.05 -4.80
CA LYS A 27 28.36 -5.77 -5.67
C LYS A 27 27.19 -4.86 -6.07
N ALA A 28 26.64 -4.08 -5.12
CA ALA A 28 25.60 -3.09 -5.43
C ALA A 28 26.10 -2.03 -6.41
N LEU A 29 27.33 -1.54 -6.24
CA LEU A 29 27.96 -0.63 -7.19
C LEU A 29 28.14 -1.26 -8.58
N HIS A 30 28.46 -2.56 -8.65
CA HIS A 30 28.58 -3.29 -9.92
C HIS A 30 27.22 -3.35 -10.62
N ILE A 31 26.15 -3.70 -9.90
CA ILE A 31 24.77 -3.70 -10.43
C ILE A 31 24.40 -2.32 -10.98
N ALA A 32 24.66 -1.25 -10.22
CA ALA A 32 24.38 0.11 -10.67
C ALA A 32 25.15 0.47 -11.96
N ARG A 33 26.42 0.04 -12.07
CA ARG A 33 27.24 0.25 -13.29
C ARG A 33 26.72 -0.50 -14.50
N GLU A 34 26.36 -1.76 -14.32
CA GLU A 34 25.79 -2.57 -15.41
C GLU A 34 24.46 -2.00 -15.89
N PHE A 35 23.59 -1.59 -14.98
CA PHE A 35 22.32 -0.97 -15.31
C PHE A 35 22.51 0.31 -16.13
N VAL A 36 23.37 1.22 -15.68
CA VAL A 36 23.68 2.47 -16.40
C VAL A 36 24.31 2.19 -17.76
N GLY A 37 25.12 1.13 -17.88
CA GLY A 37 25.79 0.75 -19.13
C GLY A 37 24.89 0.07 -20.16
N SER A 38 23.86 -0.65 -19.73
CA SER A 38 23.07 -1.54 -20.59
C SER A 38 21.66 -1.05 -20.92
N SER A 39 21.01 -0.32 -20.03
CA SER A 39 19.54 -0.24 -19.99
C SER A 39 18.94 1.12 -20.30
N VAL A 40 19.72 2.17 -20.54
CA VAL A 40 19.16 3.51 -20.75
C VAL A 40 19.12 3.89 -22.23
N PRO A 41 17.92 3.84 -22.87
CA PRO A 41 17.78 4.15 -24.31
C PRO A 41 17.83 5.63 -24.66
N SER A 42 17.98 6.55 -23.72
CA SER A 42 17.98 7.95 -24.08
C SER A 42 19.32 8.39 -24.65
N SER A 43 19.29 9.07 -25.79
CA SER A 43 20.45 9.58 -26.51
C SER A 43 21.34 10.53 -25.69
N MET A 44 20.87 11.04 -24.56
CA MET A 44 21.59 11.93 -23.67
C MET A 44 22.42 11.21 -22.61
N MET A 45 21.95 10.11 -22.05
CA MET A 45 22.69 9.35 -21.04
C MET A 45 23.83 8.52 -21.63
N LYS A 46 23.69 8.01 -22.85
CA LYS A 46 24.69 7.15 -23.50
C LYS A 46 26.07 7.79 -23.72
N GLN A 47 26.17 9.10 -23.85
CA GLN A 47 27.47 9.77 -24.06
C GLN A 47 28.15 10.18 -22.76
N ALA A 48 27.41 10.47 -21.69
CA ALA A 48 27.97 10.92 -20.42
C ALA A 48 28.33 9.75 -19.49
N CYS A 49 27.48 8.71 -19.42
CA CYS A 49 27.55 7.66 -18.39
C CYS A 49 28.62 6.58 -18.63
N ILE A 50 29.08 6.37 -19.85
CA ILE A 50 30.13 5.35 -20.14
C ILE A 50 31.46 5.68 -19.46
N ARG A 51 31.65 6.90 -18.96
CA ARG A 51 32.91 7.36 -18.35
C ARG A 51 32.84 7.71 -16.87
N GLU A 52 31.64 7.78 -16.27
CA GLU A 52 31.49 8.22 -14.89
C GLU A 52 31.10 7.04 -14.01
N ILE A 53 31.91 6.81 -12.98
CA ILE A 53 31.67 5.75 -12.00
C ILE A 53 30.56 6.23 -11.05
N PRO A 54 29.46 5.47 -10.88
CA PRO A 54 28.48 5.81 -9.87
C PRO A 54 29.11 5.92 -8.49
N VAL A 55 28.71 6.93 -7.72
CA VAL A 55 29.23 7.22 -6.39
C VAL A 55 28.13 7.02 -5.35
N LEU A 56 28.42 6.27 -4.29
CA LEU A 56 27.49 6.04 -3.20
C LEU A 56 27.05 7.38 -2.58
N ALA A 57 25.76 7.62 -2.56
CA ALA A 57 25.10 8.82 -2.02
C ALA A 57 24.38 8.54 -0.71
N SER A 58 23.74 7.37 -0.58
CA SER A 58 23.05 6.92 0.63
C SER A 58 23.01 5.39 0.69
N GLN A 59 22.89 4.85 1.89
CA GLN A 59 22.66 3.42 2.10
C GLN A 59 21.86 3.18 3.39
N THR A 60 20.99 2.19 3.33
CA THR A 60 20.29 1.59 4.47
C THR A 60 20.61 0.10 4.53
N ASP A 61 19.91 -0.64 5.37
CA ASP A 61 19.97 -2.10 5.33
C ASP A 61 19.21 -2.68 4.13
N GLY A 62 18.19 -1.99 3.62
CA GLY A 62 17.36 -2.44 2.51
C GLY A 62 17.78 -1.92 1.13
N HIS A 63 18.51 -0.83 1.04
CA HIS A 63 18.90 -0.29 -0.28
C HIS A 63 20.18 0.54 -0.28
N TYR A 64 20.73 0.75 -1.50
CA TYR A 64 21.81 1.66 -1.81
C TYR A 64 21.36 2.68 -2.84
N VAL A 65 21.80 3.93 -2.72
CA VAL A 65 21.60 4.96 -3.74
C VAL A 65 22.96 5.42 -4.28
N PHE A 66 23.13 5.36 -5.58
CA PHE A 66 24.36 5.78 -6.26
C PHE A 66 24.06 6.94 -7.21
N ASN A 67 24.73 8.08 -7.02
CA ASN A 67 24.71 9.18 -7.99
C ASN A 67 25.56 8.87 -9.23
N VAL A 68 25.05 9.22 -10.41
CA VAL A 68 25.71 9.02 -11.70
C VAL A 68 26.27 10.36 -12.18
N GLY A 69 27.56 10.55 -12.03
CA GLY A 69 28.23 11.80 -12.43
C GLY A 69 27.68 13.06 -11.74
N ARG A 70 27.81 14.20 -12.41
CA ARG A 70 27.29 15.48 -11.91
C ARG A 70 25.97 15.82 -12.59
N GLY A 71 24.86 15.50 -11.91
CA GLY A 71 23.52 15.84 -12.40
C GLY A 71 22.97 14.90 -13.48
N ASN A 72 23.57 13.72 -13.67
CA ASN A 72 23.14 12.71 -14.65
C ASN A 72 22.20 11.65 -14.03
N GLY A 73 21.60 11.95 -12.87
CA GLY A 73 20.67 11.09 -12.20
C GLY A 73 21.28 10.23 -11.10
N TYR A 74 20.53 9.24 -10.67
CA TYR A 74 20.93 8.27 -9.65
C TYR A 74 20.27 6.91 -9.88
N VAL A 75 20.80 5.88 -9.23
CA VAL A 75 20.26 4.51 -9.26
C VAL A 75 20.05 4.02 -7.83
N VAL A 76 18.90 3.41 -7.57
CA VAL A 76 18.56 2.73 -6.30
C VAL A 76 18.70 1.23 -6.51
N VAL A 77 19.54 0.60 -5.71
CA VAL A 77 19.83 -0.85 -5.77
C VAL A 77 19.39 -1.49 -4.46
N ALA A 78 18.71 -2.63 -4.53
CA ALA A 78 18.31 -3.41 -3.37
C ALA A 78 19.51 -3.80 -2.50
N GLY A 79 19.32 -3.84 -1.21
CA GLY A 79 20.32 -4.24 -0.22
C GLY A 79 20.40 -5.74 0.03
N ASP A 80 19.48 -6.52 -0.55
CA ASP A 80 19.35 -7.95 -0.35
C ASP A 80 19.15 -8.69 -1.67
N ASP A 81 19.76 -9.87 -1.82
CA ASP A 81 19.72 -10.65 -3.06
C ASP A 81 18.45 -11.50 -3.23
N MET A 82 17.58 -11.54 -2.24
CA MET A 82 16.21 -12.07 -2.38
C MET A 82 15.34 -11.21 -3.29
N VAL A 83 15.69 -9.93 -3.47
CA VAL A 83 15.00 -9.03 -4.40
C VAL A 83 15.35 -9.42 -5.83
N LYS A 84 14.38 -9.96 -6.55
CA LYS A 84 14.60 -10.50 -7.91
C LYS A 84 15.13 -9.45 -8.88
N ASP A 85 14.54 -8.26 -8.87
CA ASP A 85 14.96 -7.12 -9.67
C ASP A 85 15.79 -6.18 -8.81
N ALA A 86 17.10 -6.40 -8.79
CA ALA A 86 18.01 -5.68 -7.89
C ALA A 86 17.99 -4.15 -8.06
N VAL A 87 17.56 -3.61 -9.21
CA VAL A 87 17.34 -2.18 -9.41
C VAL A 87 15.91 -1.83 -9.04
N LEU A 88 15.74 -1.05 -7.98
CA LEU A 88 14.46 -0.64 -7.43
C LEU A 88 13.94 0.66 -8.05
N GLY A 89 14.84 1.51 -8.54
CA GLY A 89 14.49 2.77 -9.17
C GLY A 89 15.70 3.52 -9.71
N TYR A 90 15.45 4.53 -10.53
CA TYR A 90 16.49 5.41 -11.06
C TYR A 90 15.89 6.75 -11.52
N ALA A 91 16.73 7.76 -11.57
CA ALA A 91 16.44 9.00 -12.27
C ALA A 91 17.47 9.20 -13.38
N ASP A 92 17.07 9.78 -14.49
CA ASP A 92 17.92 10.06 -15.65
C ASP A 92 18.47 11.50 -15.68
N SER A 93 18.18 12.25 -14.62
CA SER A 93 18.67 13.63 -14.43
C SER A 93 18.69 14.00 -12.94
N GLY A 94 19.40 15.06 -12.59
CA GLY A 94 19.52 15.54 -11.22
C GLY A 94 20.62 14.80 -10.43
N THR A 95 20.63 15.05 -9.13
CA THR A 95 21.56 14.42 -8.18
C THR A 95 20.78 14.10 -6.93
N PHE A 96 20.89 12.90 -6.42
CA PHE A 96 20.31 12.52 -5.15
C PHE A 96 21.08 13.16 -3.99
N THR A 97 20.41 13.88 -3.14
CA THR A 97 20.96 14.47 -1.91
C THR A 97 19.99 14.17 -0.76
N GLU A 98 20.46 13.47 0.24
CA GLU A 98 19.64 13.00 1.36
C GLU A 98 18.93 14.14 2.11
N GLY A 99 19.61 15.31 2.24
CA GLY A 99 19.04 16.51 2.87
C GLY A 99 17.92 17.19 2.08
N ASP A 100 17.92 17.04 0.76
CA ASP A 100 16.97 17.68 -0.16
C ASP A 100 15.94 16.68 -0.71
N MET A 101 15.91 15.46 -0.16
CA MET A 101 15.01 14.41 -0.61
C MET A 101 13.55 14.76 -0.31
N PRO A 102 12.65 14.70 -1.33
CA PRO A 102 11.21 14.82 -1.13
C PRO A 102 10.68 13.85 -0.07
N GLU A 103 9.74 14.28 0.76
CA GLU A 103 9.14 13.42 1.79
C GLU A 103 8.49 12.19 1.19
N ASN A 104 7.81 12.35 0.05
CA ASN A 104 7.18 11.27 -0.71
C ASN A 104 8.21 10.22 -1.16
N LEU A 105 9.36 10.65 -1.69
CA LEU A 105 10.45 9.74 -2.07
C LEU A 105 11.06 9.06 -0.84
N ARG A 106 11.23 9.80 0.25
CA ARG A 106 11.71 9.23 1.52
C ARG A 106 10.78 8.13 2.02
N TRP A 107 9.47 8.39 1.97
CA TRP A 107 8.46 7.38 2.28
C TRP A 107 8.59 6.15 1.35
N TRP A 108 8.71 6.36 0.03
CA TRP A 108 8.81 5.28 -0.95
C TRP A 108 10.06 4.41 -0.74
N LEU A 109 11.21 5.02 -0.46
CA LEU A 109 12.46 4.29 -0.17
C LEU A 109 12.37 3.54 1.17
N ALA A 110 11.78 4.15 2.19
CA ALA A 110 11.52 3.47 3.46
C ALA A 110 10.53 2.30 3.30
N GLU A 111 9.62 2.37 2.32
CA GLU A 111 8.73 1.26 1.99
C GLU A 111 9.51 0.08 1.40
N TYR A 112 10.49 0.32 0.53
CA TYR A 112 11.40 -0.73 0.08
C TYR A 112 12.17 -1.36 1.24
N ASP A 113 12.67 -0.54 2.18
CA ASP A 113 13.38 -1.06 3.36
C ASP A 113 12.48 -1.97 4.20
N ARG A 114 11.22 -1.57 4.43
CA ARG A 114 10.24 -2.40 5.15
C ARG A 114 9.94 -3.71 4.43
N GLN A 115 9.76 -3.67 3.12
CA GLN A 115 9.51 -4.86 2.30
C GLN A 115 10.69 -5.83 2.37
N ILE A 116 11.91 -5.33 2.22
CA ILE A 116 13.13 -6.13 2.28
C ILE A 116 13.34 -6.70 3.67
N ALA A 117 13.11 -5.92 4.72
CA ALA A 117 13.17 -6.41 6.09
C ALA A 117 12.12 -7.51 6.37
N TYR A 118 10.91 -7.37 5.81
CA TYR A 118 9.90 -8.42 5.85
C TYR A 118 10.37 -9.69 5.13
N MET A 119 10.92 -9.58 3.91
CA MET A 119 11.49 -10.71 3.18
C MET A 119 12.58 -11.42 4.00
N GLN A 120 13.46 -10.67 4.66
CA GLN A 120 14.52 -11.21 5.51
C GLN A 120 13.97 -11.97 6.72
N GLN A 121 12.92 -11.47 7.35
CA GLN A 121 12.26 -12.14 8.48
C GLN A 121 11.54 -13.42 8.06
N HIS A 122 11.09 -13.50 6.81
CA HIS A 122 10.36 -14.61 6.21
C HIS A 122 11.19 -15.34 5.16
N LYS A 123 12.52 -15.35 5.31
CA LYS A 123 13.47 -15.84 4.32
C LYS A 123 13.11 -17.21 3.75
N ALA A 124 12.70 -18.16 4.60
CA ALA A 124 12.33 -19.52 4.18
C ALA A 124 11.15 -19.53 3.18
N GLU A 125 10.27 -18.53 3.21
CA GLU A 125 9.13 -18.38 2.31
C GLU A 125 9.58 -17.91 0.93
N PHE A 126 10.50 -16.93 0.92
CA PHE A 126 11.03 -16.35 -0.31
C PHE A 126 12.08 -17.24 -1.00
N GLU A 127 12.92 -17.94 -0.26
CA GLU A 127 13.92 -18.88 -0.81
C GLU A 127 13.30 -20.16 -1.39
N SER A 128 12.12 -20.55 -0.91
CA SER A 128 11.39 -21.70 -1.46
C SER A 128 10.67 -21.39 -2.78
N SER A 129 10.58 -20.13 -3.16
CA SER A 129 10.05 -19.73 -4.46
C SER A 129 11.11 -20.05 -5.53
N PRO A 130 10.82 -20.87 -6.55
CA PRO A 130 11.78 -21.10 -7.62
C PRO A 130 12.09 -19.76 -8.27
N THR A 131 13.38 -19.46 -8.39
CA THR A 131 13.83 -18.52 -9.41
C THR A 131 13.21 -19.01 -10.72
N ALA A 132 12.32 -18.21 -11.29
CA ALA A 132 11.90 -18.47 -12.66
C ALA A 132 13.21 -18.59 -13.45
N THR A 133 13.54 -19.83 -13.84
CA THR A 133 14.65 -20.06 -14.74
C THR A 133 14.46 -19.11 -15.89
N ASP A 134 15.53 -18.43 -16.29
CA ASP A 134 15.60 -17.56 -17.46
C ASP A 134 14.87 -18.20 -18.66
N GLY A 135 13.56 -18.13 -18.63
CA GLY A 135 12.73 -18.32 -19.79
C GLY A 135 12.97 -17.09 -20.63
N ALA A 136 13.55 -17.31 -21.80
CA ALA A 136 13.83 -16.39 -22.89
C ALA A 136 13.29 -14.98 -22.64
N ALA A 137 14.16 -13.97 -22.73
CA ALA A 137 13.82 -12.56 -22.63
C ALA A 137 12.37 -12.36 -23.15
N THR A 138 11.44 -12.20 -22.23
CA THR A 138 10.08 -11.82 -22.59
C THR A 138 10.26 -10.49 -23.29
N THR A 139 10.12 -10.49 -24.60
CA THR A 139 10.06 -9.27 -25.42
C THR A 139 9.08 -8.38 -24.69
N ASN A 140 9.58 -7.23 -24.23
CA ASN A 140 8.87 -6.34 -23.32
C ASN A 140 7.50 -6.00 -23.98
N LYS A 141 6.43 -6.63 -23.51
CA LYS A 141 5.08 -6.52 -24.07
C LYS A 141 4.54 -5.10 -23.96
N TYR A 142 5.08 -4.35 -23.01
CA TYR A 142 4.65 -3.01 -22.67
C TYR A 142 5.55 -1.97 -23.34
N LYS A 143 4.94 -1.11 -24.15
CA LYS A 143 5.66 -0.01 -24.80
C LYS A 143 6.02 1.04 -23.74
N GLU A 144 7.16 1.68 -23.94
CA GLU A 144 7.56 2.85 -23.14
C GLU A 144 6.50 3.95 -23.27
N ILE A 145 6.15 4.55 -22.16
CA ILE A 145 5.31 5.75 -22.05
C ILE A 145 6.15 6.82 -21.38
N LEU A 146 6.50 7.85 -22.14
CA LEU A 146 7.26 8.99 -21.62
C LEU A 146 6.40 9.77 -20.61
N PRO A 147 7.02 10.47 -19.65
CA PRO A 147 6.28 11.27 -18.68
C PRO A 147 5.29 12.22 -19.34
N LEU A 148 4.01 12.08 -18.98
CA LEU A 148 2.90 12.85 -19.56
C LEU A 148 2.84 14.25 -18.98
N VAL A 149 3.10 14.40 -17.68
CA VAL A 149 2.99 15.65 -16.93
C VAL A 149 4.30 16.41 -17.00
N LYS A 150 4.26 17.65 -17.51
CA LYS A 150 5.43 18.53 -17.61
C LYS A 150 5.58 19.45 -16.39
N ALA A 151 4.52 19.60 -15.61
CA ALA A 151 4.49 20.46 -14.44
C ALA A 151 5.51 19.98 -13.40
N LYS A 152 6.35 20.92 -12.93
CA LYS A 152 7.30 20.73 -11.84
C LYS A 152 6.85 21.57 -10.65
N TRP A 153 5.68 21.23 -10.14
CA TRP A 153 5.05 22.06 -9.11
C TRP A 153 5.49 21.62 -7.71
N ASN A 154 5.30 22.52 -6.76
CA ASN A 154 5.71 22.38 -5.37
C ASN A 154 4.55 22.80 -4.45
N GLN A 155 4.75 22.73 -3.14
CA GLN A 155 3.75 23.02 -2.12
C GLN A 155 3.92 24.43 -1.49
N ASP A 156 5.07 25.07 -1.70
CA ASP A 156 5.41 26.38 -1.16
C ASP A 156 5.04 27.52 -2.13
N TYR A 157 5.58 28.71 -1.88
CA TYR A 157 5.39 29.86 -2.77
C TYR A 157 5.88 29.54 -4.21
N PRO A 158 5.10 29.91 -5.24
CA PRO A 158 3.86 30.69 -5.23
C PRO A 158 2.56 29.87 -5.08
N TYR A 159 2.62 28.57 -5.02
CA TYR A 159 1.47 27.67 -5.04
C TYR A 159 0.54 27.88 -3.84
N ASN A 160 1.12 28.16 -2.68
CA ASN A 160 0.38 28.31 -1.42
C ASN A 160 -0.07 29.75 -1.10
N MET A 161 0.05 30.69 -2.04
CA MET A 161 -0.27 32.11 -1.79
C MET A 161 -1.68 32.34 -1.23
N LYS A 162 -2.63 31.46 -1.54
CA LYS A 162 -4.02 31.53 -1.08
C LYS A 162 -4.38 30.52 -0.02
N CYS A 163 -3.43 29.71 0.44
CA CYS A 163 -3.64 28.81 1.56
C CYS A 163 -3.76 29.60 2.88
N PRO A 164 -4.39 29.04 3.93
CA PRO A 164 -4.48 29.70 5.23
C PRO A 164 -3.10 29.93 5.88
N GLU A 165 -3.06 30.93 6.75
CA GLU A 165 -1.93 31.15 7.66
C GLU A 165 -2.22 30.54 9.04
N VAL A 166 -1.25 29.84 9.59
CA VAL A 166 -1.29 29.33 10.97
C VAL A 166 -0.12 29.94 11.74
N ASN A 167 -0.41 30.63 12.85
CA ASN A 167 0.57 31.35 13.66
C ASN A 167 1.45 32.34 12.86
N GLY A 168 0.86 33.03 11.87
CA GLY A 168 1.56 34.00 11.03
C GLY A 168 2.52 33.41 9.99
N LYS A 169 2.39 32.13 9.67
CA LYS A 169 3.15 31.46 8.63
C LYS A 169 2.19 30.80 7.65
N GLN A 170 2.43 31.00 6.36
CA GLN A 170 1.67 30.40 5.28
C GLN A 170 1.82 28.87 5.32
N CYS A 171 0.70 28.17 5.28
CA CYS A 171 0.71 26.70 5.20
C CYS A 171 1.06 26.23 3.79
N PRO A 172 1.71 25.07 3.62
CA PRO A 172 1.90 24.44 2.31
C PRO A 172 0.56 24.00 1.73
N THR A 173 0.49 23.82 0.41
CA THR A 173 -0.73 23.36 -0.29
C THR A 173 -1.19 21.97 0.11
N GLY A 174 -0.24 21.11 0.55
CA GLY A 174 -0.44 19.68 0.75
C GLY A 174 -0.17 18.87 -0.54
N CYS A 175 0.41 17.69 -0.36
CA CYS A 175 0.81 16.82 -1.47
C CYS A 175 -0.39 16.36 -2.32
N VAL A 176 -1.55 16.13 -1.70
CA VAL A 176 -2.79 15.72 -2.36
C VAL A 176 -3.27 16.79 -3.35
N ALA A 177 -3.37 18.04 -2.90
CA ALA A 177 -3.76 19.15 -3.76
C ALA A 177 -2.74 19.38 -4.88
N THR A 178 -1.44 19.28 -4.59
CA THR A 178 -0.38 19.44 -5.58
C THR A 178 -0.42 18.36 -6.65
N ALA A 179 -0.60 17.10 -6.29
CA ALA A 179 -0.68 15.99 -7.24
C ALA A 179 -1.89 16.14 -8.17
N LEU A 180 -3.07 16.38 -7.61
CA LEU A 180 -4.28 16.56 -8.43
C LEU A 180 -4.23 17.83 -9.27
N ALA A 181 -3.68 18.92 -8.76
CA ALA A 181 -3.50 20.14 -9.53
C ALA A 181 -2.62 19.94 -10.77
N GLN A 182 -1.54 19.17 -10.68
CA GLN A 182 -0.69 18.85 -11.82
C GLN A 182 -1.42 18.02 -12.88
N ILE A 183 -2.26 17.05 -12.46
CA ILE A 183 -3.09 16.26 -13.37
C ILE A 183 -4.15 17.14 -14.03
N MET A 184 -4.81 18.01 -13.28
CA MET A 184 -5.81 18.94 -13.81
C MET A 184 -5.17 19.95 -14.79
N TYR A 185 -3.96 20.41 -14.48
CA TYR A 185 -3.21 21.28 -15.39
C TYR A 185 -2.81 20.53 -16.68
N TYR A 186 -2.45 19.28 -16.61
CA TYR A 186 -2.23 18.44 -17.79
C TYR A 186 -3.49 18.33 -18.66
N ASN A 187 -4.66 18.10 -18.04
CA ASN A 187 -5.94 17.98 -18.72
C ASN A 187 -6.50 19.33 -19.22
N LYS A 188 -6.03 20.46 -18.68
CA LYS A 188 -6.61 21.78 -18.88
C LYS A 188 -8.12 21.81 -18.61
N TRP A 189 -8.55 21.12 -17.56
CA TRP A 189 -9.96 20.93 -17.22
C TRP A 189 -10.17 20.83 -15.72
N PRO A 190 -11.32 21.29 -15.13
CA PRO A 190 -12.42 22.00 -15.78
C PRO A 190 -12.09 23.50 -16.03
N GLU A 191 -12.88 24.16 -16.87
CA GLU A 191 -12.76 25.62 -17.05
C GLU A 191 -13.29 26.41 -15.83
N THR A 192 -14.40 25.91 -15.24
CA THR A 192 -14.98 26.41 -13.98
C THR A 192 -15.33 25.25 -13.07
N GLY A 193 -15.38 25.48 -11.77
CA GLY A 193 -15.86 24.48 -10.83
C GLY A 193 -17.37 24.32 -10.85
N ILE A 194 -17.91 23.48 -9.96
CA ILE A 194 -19.32 23.10 -9.88
C ILE A 194 -19.85 23.31 -8.46
N GLY A 195 -21.01 23.95 -8.36
CA GLY A 195 -21.76 24.09 -7.12
C GLY A 195 -21.08 24.96 -6.06
N THR A 196 -21.51 24.80 -4.83
CA THR A 196 -21.00 25.51 -3.66
C THR A 196 -20.61 24.49 -2.58
N TYR A 197 -19.46 24.70 -1.95
CA TYR A 197 -19.00 23.83 -0.86
C TYR A 197 -18.25 24.68 0.18
N GLU A 198 -18.53 24.48 1.48
CA GLU A 198 -17.92 25.19 2.62
C GLU A 198 -17.81 26.71 2.42
N GLY A 199 -18.89 27.31 1.89
CA GLY A 199 -18.98 28.76 1.63
C GLY A 199 -18.26 29.26 0.36
N THR A 200 -17.60 28.38 -0.39
CA THR A 200 -16.96 28.69 -1.67
C THR A 200 -17.91 28.38 -2.83
N ASP A 201 -18.18 29.37 -3.67
CA ASP A 201 -18.92 29.18 -4.92
C ASP A 201 -17.96 28.75 -6.02
N TYR A 202 -17.88 27.44 -6.27
CA TYR A 202 -17.01 26.87 -7.29
C TYR A 202 -17.45 27.20 -8.70
N ALA A 203 -18.75 27.42 -8.93
CA ALA A 203 -19.24 27.82 -10.24
C ALA A 203 -18.79 29.22 -10.67
N ALA A 204 -18.41 30.05 -9.71
CA ALA A 204 -17.83 31.38 -9.94
C ALA A 204 -16.30 31.34 -10.09
N LEU A 205 -15.64 30.21 -9.78
CA LEU A 205 -14.19 30.08 -9.93
C LEU A 205 -13.85 29.69 -11.36
N HIS A 206 -13.07 30.52 -12.02
CA HIS A 206 -12.50 30.24 -13.34
C HIS A 206 -11.03 29.86 -13.21
N PHE A 207 -10.64 28.74 -13.82
CA PHE A 207 -9.27 28.22 -13.80
C PHE A 207 -8.54 28.62 -15.10
N ASP A 208 -7.68 29.62 -14.99
CA ASP A 208 -6.92 30.14 -16.13
C ASP A 208 -5.71 29.24 -16.46
N TRP A 209 -5.99 28.12 -17.13
CA TRP A 209 -4.99 27.15 -17.54
C TRP A 209 -3.89 27.71 -18.43
N ASN A 210 -4.19 28.77 -19.19
CA ASN A 210 -3.24 29.35 -20.15
C ASN A 210 -2.21 30.25 -19.44
N SER A 211 -2.56 30.83 -18.32
CA SER A 211 -1.63 31.63 -17.52
C SER A 211 -0.73 30.77 -16.63
N MET A 212 -1.07 29.50 -16.35
CA MET A 212 -0.23 28.60 -15.60
C MET A 212 0.99 28.16 -16.41
N VAL A 213 2.10 27.87 -15.72
CA VAL A 213 3.38 27.48 -16.33
C VAL A 213 3.87 26.15 -15.75
N ASP A 214 4.66 25.41 -16.53
CA ASP A 214 5.19 24.11 -16.13
C ASP A 214 6.17 24.23 -14.94
N ASP A 215 6.96 25.31 -14.88
CA ASP A 215 8.05 25.48 -13.91
C ASP A 215 8.11 26.91 -13.40
N TYR A 216 7.67 27.13 -12.18
CA TYR A 216 7.67 28.44 -11.52
C TYR A 216 9.06 28.84 -11.01
N GLY A 217 9.99 27.91 -10.90
CA GLY A 217 11.40 28.19 -10.56
C GLY A 217 12.15 28.94 -11.65
N LYS A 218 11.66 28.91 -12.90
CA LYS A 218 12.24 29.64 -14.05
C LYS A 218 11.69 31.03 -14.26
N GLY A 219 10.84 31.49 -13.36
CA GLY A 219 10.19 32.80 -13.43
C GLY A 219 8.70 32.69 -13.74
N SER A 220 7.92 33.57 -13.17
CA SER A 220 6.48 33.58 -13.29
C SER A 220 5.92 34.99 -13.21
N THR A 221 4.82 35.25 -13.91
CA THR A 221 4.10 36.53 -13.81
C THR A 221 3.18 36.55 -12.60
N PRO A 222 2.71 37.71 -12.14
CA PRO A 222 1.69 37.78 -11.11
C PRO A 222 0.43 37.00 -11.48
N GLU A 223 0.01 37.05 -12.74
CA GLU A 223 -1.17 36.34 -13.26
C GLU A 223 -1.00 34.82 -13.20
N SER A 224 0.19 34.31 -13.56
CA SER A 224 0.46 32.88 -13.48
C SER A 224 0.49 32.37 -12.03
N ARG A 225 1.02 33.15 -11.10
CA ARG A 225 1.02 32.84 -9.67
C ARG A 225 -0.39 32.86 -9.08
N GLU A 226 -1.19 33.87 -9.47
CA GLU A 226 -2.60 33.99 -9.10
C GLU A 226 -3.39 32.77 -9.59
N ALA A 227 -3.20 32.36 -10.85
CA ALA A 227 -3.89 31.22 -11.45
C ALA A 227 -3.61 29.91 -10.70
N VAL A 228 -2.32 29.58 -10.46
CA VAL A 228 -1.96 28.33 -9.79
C VAL A 228 -2.38 28.32 -8.32
N SER A 229 -2.22 29.43 -7.60
CA SER A 229 -2.62 29.51 -6.20
C SER A 229 -4.14 29.47 -6.01
N THR A 230 -4.90 29.96 -6.98
CA THR A 230 -6.37 29.80 -7.00
C THR A 230 -6.78 28.36 -7.12
N LEU A 231 -6.17 27.62 -8.04
CA LEU A 231 -6.42 26.18 -8.21
C LEU A 231 -6.07 25.41 -6.94
N MET A 232 -4.88 25.65 -6.36
CA MET A 232 -4.43 24.97 -5.16
C MET A 232 -5.35 25.20 -3.96
N ALA A 233 -5.77 26.45 -3.74
CA ALA A 233 -6.67 26.78 -2.65
C ALA A 233 -8.08 26.21 -2.86
N ALA A 234 -8.58 26.20 -4.10
CA ALA A 234 -9.85 25.58 -4.44
C ALA A 234 -9.84 24.08 -4.18
N LEU A 235 -8.77 23.40 -4.59
CA LEU A 235 -8.59 21.96 -4.29
C LEU A 235 -8.53 21.73 -2.78
N GLY A 236 -7.72 22.48 -2.06
CA GLY A 236 -7.61 22.30 -0.61
C GLY A 236 -8.94 22.46 0.12
N ASN A 237 -9.76 23.44 -0.26
CA ASN A 237 -11.10 23.62 0.29
C ASN A 237 -12.04 22.47 -0.09
N ALA A 238 -12.04 22.04 -1.37
CA ALA A 238 -12.90 20.97 -1.83
C ALA A 238 -12.65 19.62 -1.13
N MET A 239 -11.43 19.42 -0.64
CA MET A 239 -10.97 18.16 -0.05
C MET A 239 -10.88 18.22 1.48
N ASP A 240 -11.45 19.22 2.12
CA ASP A 240 -11.35 19.40 3.59
C ASP A 240 -9.89 19.36 4.09
N MET A 241 -8.99 20.05 3.38
CA MET A 241 -7.57 20.07 3.69
C MET A 241 -7.32 20.56 5.12
N ARG A 242 -6.62 19.79 5.90
CA ARG A 242 -6.16 20.18 7.24
C ARG A 242 -4.82 20.88 7.10
N TYR A 243 -4.87 22.20 7.19
CA TYR A 243 -3.69 23.04 7.04
C TYR A 243 -2.90 23.16 8.34
N ASP A 244 -1.58 22.97 8.28
CA ASP A 244 -0.64 23.27 9.38
C ASP A 244 0.67 23.81 8.80
N GLN A 245 1.49 24.46 9.65
CA GLN A 245 2.74 25.11 9.26
C GLN A 245 3.79 24.16 8.67
N GLY A 246 3.80 22.91 9.11
CA GLY A 246 4.80 21.92 8.72
C GLY A 246 4.34 21.01 7.58
N ALA A 247 3.05 20.69 7.53
CA ALA A 247 2.47 19.81 6.53
C ALA A 247 0.95 20.01 6.47
N SER A 248 0.39 20.04 5.27
CA SER A 248 -1.05 20.05 5.05
C SER A 248 -1.47 18.71 4.44
N GLY A 249 -2.58 18.14 4.89
CA GLY A 249 -3.01 16.82 4.46
C GLY A 249 -4.51 16.60 4.50
N THR A 250 -4.97 15.64 3.71
CA THR A 250 -6.34 15.15 3.67
C THR A 250 -6.35 13.66 3.35
N THR A 251 -7.51 13.02 3.34
CA THR A 251 -7.65 11.62 2.96
C THR A 251 -7.89 11.45 1.46
N ASN A 252 -7.59 10.28 0.91
CA ASN A 252 -7.89 9.99 -0.49
C ASN A 252 -9.40 10.00 -0.77
N GLU A 253 -10.22 9.62 0.20
CA GLU A 253 -11.69 9.68 0.10
C GLU A 253 -12.16 11.13 -0.05
N GLU A 254 -11.65 12.07 0.76
CA GLU A 254 -12.00 13.49 0.63
C GLU A 254 -11.45 14.08 -0.69
N ALA A 255 -10.25 13.67 -1.10
CA ALA A 255 -9.70 14.04 -2.41
C ALA A 255 -10.63 13.61 -3.55
N TYR A 256 -11.01 12.33 -3.58
CA TYR A 256 -11.95 11.78 -4.55
C TYR A 256 -13.30 12.51 -4.53
N ASN A 257 -13.90 12.68 -3.33
CA ASN A 257 -15.17 13.35 -3.18
C ASN A 257 -15.11 14.80 -3.67
N GLY A 258 -14.02 15.50 -3.38
CA GLY A 258 -13.82 16.89 -3.79
C GLY A 258 -13.73 17.05 -5.32
N ILE A 259 -12.93 16.21 -5.99
CA ILE A 259 -12.79 16.31 -7.46
C ILE A 259 -14.06 15.91 -8.20
N VAL A 260 -14.81 14.93 -7.69
CA VAL A 260 -16.09 14.53 -8.29
C VAL A 260 -17.13 15.62 -8.07
N ARG A 261 -17.28 16.09 -6.84
CA ARG A 261 -18.32 17.07 -6.44
C ARG A 261 -18.12 18.46 -7.03
N ASN A 262 -16.88 18.98 -6.95
CA ASN A 262 -16.60 20.38 -7.24
C ASN A 262 -15.84 20.62 -8.55
N PHE A 263 -15.20 19.59 -9.11
CA PHE A 263 -14.47 19.70 -10.37
C PHE A 263 -15.00 18.80 -11.48
N GLY A 264 -16.05 18.00 -11.19
CA GLY A 264 -16.79 17.24 -12.18
C GLY A 264 -16.04 16.04 -12.78
N TYR A 265 -15.06 15.48 -12.11
CA TYR A 265 -14.39 14.23 -12.53
C TYR A 265 -15.27 13.01 -12.25
N THR A 266 -16.45 12.99 -12.84
CA THR A 266 -17.52 12.00 -12.55
C THR A 266 -17.16 10.56 -12.97
N LYS A 267 -16.10 10.39 -13.75
CA LYS A 267 -15.58 9.07 -14.18
C LYS A 267 -14.45 8.56 -13.30
N ALA A 268 -13.96 9.37 -12.37
CA ALA A 268 -12.88 8.99 -11.48
C ALA A 268 -13.23 7.72 -10.67
N LEU A 269 -12.23 6.89 -10.43
CA LEU A 269 -12.32 5.71 -9.58
C LEU A 269 -11.19 5.75 -8.55
N ILE A 270 -11.54 5.44 -7.31
CA ILE A 270 -10.54 5.21 -6.25
C ILE A 270 -10.36 3.70 -6.08
N VAL A 271 -9.12 3.23 -6.16
CA VAL A 271 -8.78 1.81 -6.16
C VAL A 271 -7.65 1.55 -5.18
N ALA A 272 -7.89 0.65 -4.23
CA ALA A 272 -6.86 0.19 -3.30
C ALA A 272 -6.04 -0.95 -3.95
N ARG A 273 -4.73 -0.95 -3.72
CA ARG A 273 -3.83 -1.98 -4.25
C ARG A 273 -4.27 -3.39 -3.86
N GLU A 274 -4.66 -3.60 -2.60
CA GLU A 274 -5.10 -4.90 -2.08
C GLU A 274 -6.29 -5.51 -2.84
N SER A 275 -7.12 -4.67 -3.50
CA SER A 275 -8.24 -5.14 -4.31
C SER A 275 -7.86 -5.50 -5.75
N MET A 276 -6.66 -5.13 -6.19
CA MET A 276 -6.19 -5.29 -7.57
C MET A 276 -4.81 -5.99 -7.66
N GLU A 277 -4.30 -6.54 -6.57
CA GLU A 277 -2.89 -6.95 -6.41
C GLU A 277 -2.22 -7.53 -7.68
N PRO A 278 -2.64 -8.65 -8.28
CA PRO A 278 -1.92 -9.16 -9.44
C PRO A 278 -2.08 -8.30 -10.69
N ALA A 279 -3.10 -7.46 -10.73
CA ALA A 279 -3.42 -6.58 -11.85
C ALA A 279 -2.91 -5.13 -11.66
N TRP A 280 -2.36 -4.80 -10.48
CA TRP A 280 -2.01 -3.42 -10.10
C TRP A 280 -1.18 -2.67 -11.14
N ASP A 281 -0.01 -3.20 -11.48
CA ASP A 281 0.88 -2.56 -12.47
C ASP A 281 0.29 -2.55 -13.87
N LYS A 282 -0.49 -3.58 -14.23
CA LYS A 282 -1.21 -3.64 -15.53
C LYS A 282 -2.28 -2.58 -15.61
N TYR A 283 -3.01 -2.34 -14.53
CA TYR A 283 -4.05 -1.31 -14.49
C TYR A 283 -3.45 0.09 -14.58
N ILE A 284 -2.38 0.36 -13.83
CA ILE A 284 -1.66 1.63 -13.94
C ILE A 284 -1.14 1.82 -15.38
N TYR A 285 -0.50 0.80 -15.95
CA TYR A 285 -0.04 0.85 -17.34
C TYR A 285 -1.18 1.12 -18.33
N TYR A 286 -2.34 0.50 -18.13
CA TYR A 286 -3.52 0.76 -18.96
C TYR A 286 -3.90 2.25 -18.92
N GLU A 287 -4.03 2.86 -17.76
CA GLU A 287 -4.33 4.29 -17.63
C GLU A 287 -3.30 5.16 -18.36
N LEU A 288 -2.02 4.91 -18.11
CA LEU A 288 -0.93 5.63 -18.75
C LEU A 288 -0.95 5.48 -20.28
N SER A 289 -1.27 4.28 -20.79
CA SER A 289 -1.38 3.99 -22.24
C SER A 289 -2.51 4.75 -22.91
N GLN A 290 -3.51 5.16 -22.15
CA GLN A 290 -4.62 6.02 -22.59
C GLN A 290 -4.28 7.52 -22.41
N ASN A 291 -3.02 7.89 -22.15
CA ASN A 291 -2.56 9.24 -21.80
C ASN A 291 -3.27 9.82 -20.57
N ARG A 292 -3.57 8.99 -19.58
CA ARG A 292 -4.19 9.38 -18.33
C ARG A 292 -3.19 9.24 -17.20
N PRO A 293 -2.61 10.33 -16.69
CA PRO A 293 -1.77 10.30 -15.49
C PRO A 293 -2.60 9.89 -14.28
N VAL A 294 -1.99 9.15 -13.38
CA VAL A 294 -2.62 8.54 -12.22
C VAL A 294 -2.23 9.30 -10.96
N TYR A 295 -3.21 9.71 -10.16
CA TYR A 295 -2.94 10.10 -8.77
C TYR A 295 -2.58 8.84 -7.99
N TYR A 296 -1.42 8.83 -7.37
CA TYR A 296 -0.92 7.72 -6.59
C TYR A 296 -0.67 8.17 -5.15
N SER A 297 -1.08 7.37 -4.21
CA SER A 297 -0.86 7.64 -2.80
C SER A 297 -0.40 6.40 -2.06
N GLY A 298 0.30 6.62 -0.97
CA GLY A 298 0.63 5.59 -0.02
C GLY A 298 0.62 6.15 1.39
N ALA A 299 0.33 5.31 2.36
CA ALA A 299 0.31 5.68 3.76
C ALA A 299 1.05 4.66 4.60
N THR A 300 1.64 5.12 5.70
CA THR A 300 2.15 4.25 6.76
C THR A 300 0.99 3.66 7.57
N ALA A 301 1.26 2.62 8.37
CA ALA A 301 0.29 2.08 9.32
C ALA A 301 -0.21 3.13 10.35
N GLN A 302 0.50 4.25 10.48
CA GLN A 302 0.14 5.41 11.32
C GLN A 302 -0.68 6.46 10.57
N PHE A 303 -1.03 6.18 9.29
CA PHE A 303 -1.76 7.09 8.40
C PHE A 303 -1.01 8.40 8.08
N GLU A 304 0.31 8.40 8.14
CA GLU A 304 1.12 9.42 7.49
C GLU A 304 1.13 9.08 6.00
N GLY A 305 0.36 9.85 5.23
CA GLY A 305 0.17 9.60 3.82
C GLY A 305 0.91 10.60 2.94
N HIS A 306 1.33 10.14 1.78
CA HIS A 306 1.92 10.95 0.73
C HIS A 306 1.22 10.71 -0.59
N ALA A 307 1.00 11.78 -1.33
CA ALA A 307 0.41 11.73 -2.65
C ALA A 307 1.38 12.32 -3.70
N PHE A 308 1.34 11.76 -4.90
CA PHE A 308 2.20 12.13 -6.02
C PHE A 308 1.55 11.70 -7.33
N VAL A 309 2.17 12.02 -8.46
CA VAL A 309 1.67 11.65 -9.78
C VAL A 309 2.50 10.51 -10.36
N CYS A 310 1.83 9.46 -10.83
CA CYS A 310 2.42 8.46 -11.70
C CYS A 310 2.00 8.79 -13.15
N ASP A 311 2.98 9.04 -14.03
CA ASP A 311 2.68 9.62 -15.34
C ASP A 311 3.53 9.06 -16.49
N GLY A 312 4.28 7.98 -16.25
CA GLY A 312 5.06 7.32 -17.28
C GLY A 312 5.42 5.88 -16.92
N PHE A 313 5.91 5.15 -17.92
CA PHE A 313 6.28 3.75 -17.76
C PHE A 313 7.50 3.40 -18.64
N ARG A 314 8.46 2.68 -18.08
CA ARG A 314 9.62 2.17 -18.81
C ARG A 314 10.13 0.87 -18.18
N ASP A 315 10.14 -0.22 -18.93
CA ASP A 315 10.77 -1.51 -18.54
C ASP A 315 10.30 -2.03 -17.15
N GLY A 316 9.02 -1.88 -16.84
CA GLY A 316 8.46 -2.29 -15.55
C GLY A 316 8.68 -1.28 -14.42
N PHE A 317 9.19 -0.10 -14.71
CA PHE A 317 9.28 1.01 -13.77
C PHE A 317 8.20 2.06 -14.08
N LEU A 318 7.59 2.59 -13.04
CA LEU A 318 6.66 3.70 -13.08
C LEU A 318 7.43 5.02 -12.95
N HIS A 319 7.17 6.00 -13.83
CA HIS A 319 7.69 7.34 -13.63
C HIS A 319 6.85 8.08 -12.60
N ILE A 320 7.52 8.68 -11.62
CA ILE A 320 6.91 9.38 -10.49
C ILE A 320 7.34 10.84 -10.46
N ASN A 321 6.36 11.73 -10.48
CA ASN A 321 6.50 13.14 -10.20
C ASN A 321 6.07 13.39 -8.74
N TRP A 322 7.02 13.69 -7.88
CA TRP A 322 6.82 13.81 -6.44
C TRP A 322 6.06 15.06 -5.99
N GLY A 323 5.86 16.05 -6.86
CA GLY A 323 5.25 17.33 -6.49
C GLY A 323 6.18 18.22 -5.65
N TRP A 324 7.49 18.16 -5.90
CA TRP A 324 8.55 18.90 -5.20
C TRP A 324 9.46 19.67 -6.16
N GLY A 325 8.87 20.36 -7.13
CA GLY A 325 9.62 21.19 -8.07
C GLY A 325 10.51 20.43 -9.04
N GLY A 326 10.22 19.17 -9.31
CA GLY A 326 11.03 18.30 -10.18
C GLY A 326 12.22 17.65 -9.46
N VAL A 327 12.34 17.81 -8.15
CA VAL A 327 13.45 17.22 -7.39
C VAL A 327 13.25 15.71 -7.29
N ALA A 328 14.30 14.97 -7.70
CA ALA A 328 14.39 13.52 -7.60
C ALA A 328 13.27 12.74 -8.34
N GLU A 329 12.58 13.35 -9.31
CA GLU A 329 11.68 12.64 -10.21
C GLU A 329 12.43 11.53 -10.93
N GLY A 330 11.78 10.41 -11.16
CA GLY A 330 12.43 9.26 -11.78
C GLY A 330 11.52 8.06 -11.91
N TYR A 331 12.11 6.92 -12.19
CA TYR A 331 11.44 5.66 -12.46
C TYR A 331 11.65 4.69 -11.30
N PHE A 332 10.56 4.14 -10.76
CA PHE A 332 10.58 3.30 -9.56
C PHE A 332 9.72 2.05 -9.75
N ARG A 333 10.13 0.94 -9.15
CA ARG A 333 9.29 -0.25 -9.02
C ARG A 333 8.16 0.04 -8.06
N SER A 334 6.97 -0.46 -8.35
CA SER A 334 5.82 -0.33 -7.42
C SER A 334 6.05 -1.10 -6.11
N SER A 335 6.92 -2.10 -6.12
CA SER A 335 7.28 -2.92 -4.95
C SER A 335 8.64 -3.57 -5.15
N ALA A 336 9.38 -3.79 -4.06
CA ALA A 336 10.61 -4.60 -4.02
C ALA A 336 10.31 -6.11 -3.99
N MET A 337 9.11 -6.52 -3.55
CA MET A 337 8.71 -7.92 -3.45
C MET A 337 8.36 -8.51 -4.82
N ASN A 338 8.63 -9.80 -4.99
CA ASN A 338 8.24 -10.51 -6.20
C ASN A 338 6.72 -10.68 -6.30
N PRO A 339 6.11 -10.56 -7.51
CA PRO A 339 4.67 -10.69 -7.70
C PRO A 339 4.00 -11.90 -7.04
N PRO A 340 4.58 -13.12 -7.05
CA PRO A 340 3.96 -14.30 -6.42
C PRO A 340 3.87 -14.21 -4.89
N VAL A 341 4.61 -13.32 -4.26
CA VAL A 341 4.71 -13.18 -2.80
C VAL A 341 3.97 -11.96 -2.29
N GLN A 342 3.61 -11.04 -3.18
CA GLN A 342 2.87 -9.80 -2.83
C GLN A 342 1.49 -10.08 -2.23
N GLY A 343 0.85 -11.20 -2.56
CA GLY A 343 -0.42 -11.63 -1.97
C GLY A 343 -0.36 -12.12 -0.53
N ILE A 344 0.82 -12.34 0.02
CA ILE A 344 0.99 -12.85 1.40
C ILE A 344 0.68 -11.77 2.44
N GLY A 345 0.80 -10.50 2.11
CA GLY A 345 0.54 -9.38 3.03
C GLY A 345 -0.89 -8.84 3.04
N GLY A 346 -1.76 -9.27 2.13
CA GLY A 346 -3.12 -8.73 1.96
C GLY A 346 -4.18 -9.32 2.89
N SER A 347 -3.88 -10.31 3.73
CA SER A 347 -4.86 -10.88 4.64
C SER A 347 -5.03 -10.02 5.89
N LYS A 348 -6.26 -9.74 6.22
CA LYS A 348 -6.80 -8.98 7.34
C LYS A 348 -6.24 -9.40 8.72
N GLY A 349 -5.02 -9.04 9.04
CA GLY A 349 -4.46 -9.28 10.36
C GLY A 349 -2.96 -9.43 10.29
N ASP A 350 -2.25 -8.50 10.88
CA ASP A 350 -0.82 -8.48 11.15
C ASP A 350 0.16 -8.66 9.96
N GLY A 351 -0.35 -8.66 8.71
CA GLY A 351 0.45 -8.71 7.50
C GLY A 351 0.94 -7.32 7.08
N PHE A 352 1.93 -7.31 6.21
CA PHE A 352 2.50 -6.11 5.62
C PHE A 352 1.46 -5.41 4.73
N ASN A 353 0.86 -4.33 5.20
CA ASN A 353 -0.14 -3.55 4.48
C ASN A 353 0.53 -2.41 3.72
N PHE A 354 0.46 -2.44 2.40
CA PHE A 354 1.03 -1.40 1.55
C PHE A 354 0.27 -0.07 1.61
N TYR A 355 -0.96 -0.01 2.08
CA TYR A 355 -1.84 1.16 2.11
C TYR A 355 -1.69 2.05 0.86
N GLN A 356 -1.54 1.42 -0.31
CA GLN A 356 -1.41 2.12 -1.58
C GLN A 356 -2.77 2.21 -2.25
N GLU A 357 -3.12 3.42 -2.68
CA GLU A 357 -4.35 3.71 -3.41
C GLU A 357 -4.04 4.61 -4.60
N ILE A 358 -4.83 4.48 -5.64
CA ILE A 358 -4.77 5.34 -6.81
C ILE A 358 -6.15 5.95 -7.08
N ILE A 359 -6.15 7.14 -7.66
CA ILE A 359 -7.33 7.69 -8.31
C ILE A 359 -7.05 7.73 -9.80
N THR A 360 -7.91 7.10 -10.57
CA THR A 360 -7.79 6.87 -12.01
C THR A 360 -8.94 7.48 -12.76
N ASN A 361 -8.96 7.36 -14.09
CA ASN A 361 -9.95 7.99 -14.98
C ASN A 361 -10.03 9.51 -14.78
N LEU A 362 -8.89 10.14 -14.54
CA LEU A 362 -8.77 11.58 -14.32
C LEU A 362 -8.63 12.28 -15.67
N TYR A 363 -9.74 12.39 -16.40
CA TYR A 363 -9.83 13.07 -17.69
C TYR A 363 -11.12 13.88 -17.78
N ASN A 364 -11.24 14.75 -18.80
CA ASN A 364 -12.46 15.51 -19.06
C ASN A 364 -13.62 14.56 -19.42
N PRO A 365 -14.64 14.39 -18.58
CA PRO A 365 -15.73 13.44 -18.82
C PRO A 365 -16.62 13.80 -20.04
N ASN A 366 -16.48 15.02 -20.56
CA ASN A 366 -17.17 15.47 -21.77
C ASN A 366 -16.36 15.21 -23.06
N ASP A 367 -15.15 14.67 -22.93
CA ASP A 367 -14.35 14.25 -24.09
C ASP A 367 -14.80 12.87 -24.53
N GLU A 368 -15.66 12.85 -25.54
CA GLU A 368 -16.21 11.60 -26.10
C GLU A 368 -15.14 10.67 -26.73
N THR A 369 -13.93 11.18 -26.98
CA THR A 369 -12.81 10.36 -27.47
C THR A 369 -12.16 9.55 -26.34
N GLN A 370 -12.37 9.94 -25.10
CA GLN A 370 -11.89 9.25 -23.91
C GLN A 370 -12.95 8.25 -23.44
N LYS A 371 -12.59 6.98 -23.46
CA LYS A 371 -13.41 5.89 -22.92
C LYS A 371 -12.55 5.05 -21.99
N PHE A 372 -13.17 4.52 -20.95
CA PHE A 372 -12.50 3.50 -20.14
C PHE A 372 -13.26 2.16 -20.23
N MET A 373 -12.53 1.09 -20.12
CA MET A 373 -13.09 -0.26 -20.07
C MET A 373 -12.13 -1.19 -19.37
N ILE A 374 -12.56 -1.77 -18.29
CA ILE A 374 -11.78 -2.68 -17.45
C ILE A 374 -12.59 -3.94 -17.26
N GLY A 375 -12.07 -5.06 -17.71
CA GLY A 375 -12.59 -6.39 -17.42
C GLY A 375 -11.81 -7.03 -16.28
N VAL A 376 -12.48 -7.55 -15.27
CA VAL A 376 -11.85 -8.25 -14.14
C VAL A 376 -12.59 -9.54 -13.82
N THR A 377 -11.85 -10.50 -13.25
CA THR A 377 -12.43 -11.74 -12.72
C THR A 377 -11.71 -12.15 -11.45
N ASP A 378 -12.46 -12.72 -10.54
CA ASP A 378 -11.93 -13.32 -9.30
C ASP A 378 -12.12 -14.85 -9.27
N ASN A 379 -12.56 -15.44 -10.38
CA ASN A 379 -12.80 -16.86 -10.56
C ASN A 379 -12.06 -17.39 -11.80
N ASP A 380 -11.76 -18.69 -11.77
CA ASP A 380 -11.26 -19.40 -12.95
C ASP A 380 -12.30 -19.30 -14.10
N LEU A 381 -11.79 -19.16 -15.32
CA LEU A 381 -12.62 -19.21 -16.52
C LEU A 381 -12.47 -20.59 -17.15
N GLU A 382 -13.55 -21.34 -17.19
CA GLU A 382 -13.58 -22.73 -17.66
C GLU A 382 -14.07 -22.84 -19.10
N LEU A 383 -13.46 -23.72 -19.88
CA LEU A 383 -13.90 -24.06 -21.24
C LEU A 383 -14.82 -25.27 -21.21
N ASP A 384 -15.91 -25.23 -21.98
CA ASP A 384 -16.87 -26.33 -22.10
C ASP A 384 -16.29 -27.57 -22.78
N LYS A 385 -15.22 -27.42 -23.54
CA LYS A 385 -14.49 -28.49 -24.20
C LYS A 385 -12.99 -28.20 -24.30
N LEU A 386 -12.19 -29.25 -24.20
CA LEU A 386 -10.73 -29.17 -24.30
C LEU A 386 -10.20 -29.59 -25.69
N GLU A 387 -11.05 -30.10 -26.57
CA GLU A 387 -10.72 -30.44 -27.95
C GLU A 387 -11.76 -29.82 -28.90
N ALA A 388 -11.30 -29.15 -29.92
CA ALA A 388 -12.14 -28.46 -30.90
C ALA A 388 -11.47 -28.39 -32.28
N THR A 389 -12.23 -27.95 -33.25
CA THR A 389 -11.79 -27.58 -34.60
C THR A 389 -12.26 -26.15 -34.89
N ALA A 390 -11.83 -25.57 -36.00
CA ALA A 390 -12.30 -24.26 -36.45
C ALA A 390 -13.83 -24.19 -36.74
N ASP A 391 -14.47 -25.31 -36.94
CA ASP A 391 -15.93 -25.38 -37.20
C ASP A 391 -16.76 -25.37 -35.90
N ASP A 392 -16.09 -25.49 -34.75
CA ASP A 392 -16.76 -25.53 -33.44
C ASP A 392 -17.06 -24.13 -32.89
N ALA A 393 -18.01 -24.11 -31.96
CA ALA A 393 -18.16 -23.04 -30.98
C ALA A 393 -17.51 -23.44 -29.63
N LEU A 394 -16.96 -22.49 -28.92
CA LEU A 394 -16.35 -22.66 -27.60
C LEU A 394 -17.12 -21.80 -26.61
N ALA A 395 -17.60 -22.40 -25.55
CA ALA A 395 -18.16 -21.67 -24.42
C ALA A 395 -17.12 -21.48 -23.31
N VAL A 396 -17.05 -20.28 -22.78
CA VAL A 396 -16.24 -19.90 -21.63
C VAL A 396 -17.20 -19.56 -20.51
N SER A 397 -17.12 -20.27 -19.39
CA SER A 397 -17.91 -20.02 -18.19
C SER A 397 -17.05 -19.41 -17.07
N GLY A 398 -17.66 -18.61 -16.22
CA GLY A 398 -17.05 -17.93 -15.09
C GLY A 398 -17.45 -16.47 -15.02
N SER A 399 -17.34 -15.88 -13.85
CA SER A 399 -17.82 -14.52 -13.59
C SER A 399 -16.83 -13.48 -14.10
N ILE A 400 -17.27 -12.59 -14.97
CA ILE A 400 -16.51 -11.46 -15.50
C ILE A 400 -17.26 -10.17 -15.17
N SER A 401 -16.61 -9.26 -14.47
CA SER A 401 -17.12 -7.91 -14.21
C SER A 401 -16.47 -6.92 -15.16
N VAL A 402 -17.28 -6.12 -15.84
CA VAL A 402 -16.79 -5.09 -16.76
C VAL A 402 -17.23 -3.72 -16.26
N MET A 403 -16.27 -2.89 -15.89
CA MET A 403 -16.49 -1.47 -15.59
C MET A 403 -16.14 -0.66 -16.82
N THR A 404 -17.09 0.13 -17.32
CA THR A 404 -16.88 0.89 -18.55
C THR A 404 -17.85 2.06 -18.66
N ASP A 405 -17.49 3.06 -19.47
CA ASP A 405 -18.38 4.11 -19.96
C ASP A 405 -18.66 3.99 -21.47
N GLU A 406 -18.30 2.85 -22.07
CA GLU A 406 -18.75 2.45 -23.41
C GLU A 406 -20.27 2.31 -23.45
N ALA A 407 -20.89 2.62 -24.58
CA ALA A 407 -22.32 2.38 -24.75
C ALA A 407 -22.69 0.89 -24.74
N ALA A 408 -21.76 0.03 -25.07
CA ALA A 408 -21.85 -1.41 -24.95
C ALA A 408 -20.48 -2.07 -25.14
N TYR A 409 -20.38 -3.35 -24.76
CA TYR A 409 -19.17 -4.15 -24.95
C TYR A 409 -19.50 -5.57 -25.46
N SER A 410 -18.49 -6.32 -25.84
CA SER A 410 -18.58 -7.75 -26.12
C SER A 410 -17.41 -8.47 -25.46
N LEU A 411 -17.64 -9.70 -24.99
CA LEU A 411 -16.57 -10.58 -24.51
C LEU A 411 -15.96 -11.36 -25.67
N GLY A 412 -14.74 -11.84 -25.52
CA GLY A 412 -14.04 -12.61 -26.51
C GLY A 412 -12.74 -13.20 -26.02
N LEU A 413 -11.95 -13.72 -26.95
CA LEU A 413 -10.64 -14.27 -26.66
C LEU A 413 -9.57 -13.50 -27.44
N ARG A 414 -8.45 -13.28 -26.77
CA ARG A 414 -7.17 -12.94 -27.39
C ARG A 414 -6.35 -14.20 -27.53
N ILE A 415 -5.83 -14.44 -28.71
CA ILE A 415 -5.01 -15.57 -29.08
C ILE A 415 -3.65 -15.01 -29.50
N THR A 416 -2.59 -15.40 -28.79
CA THR A 416 -1.22 -14.91 -29.03
C THR A 416 -0.34 -16.08 -29.45
N ASP A 417 0.31 -15.99 -30.59
CA ASP A 417 1.28 -17.01 -31.07
C ASP A 417 2.64 -16.88 -30.35
N GLU A 418 3.56 -17.83 -30.63
CA GLU A 418 4.92 -17.84 -30.04
C GLU A 418 5.77 -16.62 -30.47
N SER A 419 5.42 -15.95 -31.55
CA SER A 419 6.07 -14.73 -32.01
C SER A 419 5.48 -13.46 -31.39
N GLY A 420 4.40 -13.57 -30.61
CA GLY A 420 3.70 -12.46 -30.00
C GLY A 420 2.65 -11.78 -30.89
N ASN A 421 2.31 -12.38 -32.06
CA ASN A 421 1.22 -11.86 -32.89
C ASN A 421 -0.13 -12.19 -32.25
N GLU A 422 -1.03 -11.24 -32.27
CA GLU A 422 -2.34 -11.34 -31.61
C GLU A 422 -3.47 -11.45 -32.62
N THR A 423 -4.35 -12.39 -32.36
CA THR A 423 -5.65 -12.55 -33.04
C THR A 423 -6.75 -12.44 -31.99
N PHE A 424 -7.84 -11.75 -32.36
CA PHE A 424 -8.97 -11.56 -31.45
C PHE A 424 -10.23 -12.15 -32.05
N ILE A 425 -10.99 -12.89 -31.25
CA ILE A 425 -12.29 -13.43 -31.60
C ILE A 425 -13.32 -12.97 -30.58
N LYS A 426 -14.37 -12.31 -31.00
CA LYS A 426 -15.44 -11.85 -30.11
C LYS A 426 -16.71 -12.65 -30.27
N GLU A 427 -17.50 -12.70 -29.21
CA GLU A 427 -18.89 -13.17 -29.29
C GLU A 427 -19.74 -12.30 -30.24
N SER A 428 -20.83 -12.86 -30.73
CA SER A 428 -21.81 -12.10 -31.52
C SER A 428 -22.67 -11.16 -30.67
N ASN A 429 -22.73 -11.41 -29.35
CA ASN A 429 -23.55 -10.64 -28.45
C ASN A 429 -22.93 -9.26 -28.20
N ARG A 430 -23.82 -8.29 -28.01
CA ARG A 430 -23.49 -6.97 -27.49
C ARG A 430 -24.11 -6.84 -26.12
N ARG A 431 -23.30 -6.50 -25.13
CA ARG A 431 -23.69 -6.45 -23.72
C ARG A 431 -23.86 -5.01 -23.25
N ASP A 432 -24.80 -4.82 -22.33
CA ASP A 432 -25.08 -3.53 -21.70
C ASP A 432 -24.17 -3.36 -20.48
N PRO A 433 -23.51 -2.20 -20.29
CA PRO A 433 -22.70 -1.90 -19.11
C PRO A 433 -23.46 -2.00 -17.78
N GLU A 434 -24.77 -1.78 -17.77
CA GLU A 434 -25.61 -1.87 -16.57
C GLU A 434 -25.92 -3.33 -16.17
N GLY A 435 -25.48 -4.31 -16.95
CA GLY A 435 -25.84 -5.73 -16.78
C GLY A 435 -25.20 -6.43 -15.56
N GLY A 436 -24.22 -5.83 -14.92
CA GLY A 436 -23.57 -6.40 -13.74
C GLY A 436 -22.47 -7.40 -14.06
N VAL A 437 -22.50 -8.60 -13.44
CA VAL A 437 -21.52 -9.67 -13.63
C VAL A 437 -21.97 -10.60 -14.75
N ASP A 438 -21.09 -10.84 -15.72
CA ASP A 438 -21.32 -11.80 -16.81
C ASP A 438 -20.87 -13.21 -16.37
N GLU A 439 -21.76 -14.20 -16.51
CA GLU A 439 -21.52 -15.60 -16.13
C GLU A 439 -20.82 -16.41 -17.25
N GLY A 440 -20.27 -15.75 -18.24
CA GLY A 440 -19.55 -16.37 -19.34
C GLY A 440 -20.00 -15.90 -20.73
N PHE A 441 -19.40 -16.48 -21.77
CA PHE A 441 -19.69 -16.13 -23.17
C PHE A 441 -19.42 -17.32 -24.11
N SER A 442 -19.89 -17.22 -25.36
CA SER A 442 -19.63 -18.24 -26.38
C SER A 442 -19.14 -17.58 -27.67
N ILE A 443 -18.12 -18.19 -28.27
CA ILE A 443 -17.52 -17.72 -29.54
C ILE A 443 -17.50 -18.82 -30.59
N SER A 444 -17.47 -18.42 -31.86
CA SER A 444 -17.13 -19.32 -32.96
C SER A 444 -15.61 -19.37 -33.13
N LEU A 445 -15.06 -20.56 -33.30
CA LEU A 445 -13.62 -20.74 -33.55
C LEU A 445 -13.22 -20.60 -35.02
N LYS A 446 -14.13 -20.18 -35.89
CA LYS A 446 -13.90 -20.04 -37.33
C LYS A 446 -12.68 -19.17 -37.68
N ASP A 447 -12.44 -18.14 -36.88
CA ASP A 447 -11.32 -17.21 -37.07
C ASP A 447 -10.13 -17.54 -36.18
N PHE A 448 -10.13 -18.73 -35.53
CA PHE A 448 -8.99 -19.20 -34.73
C PHE A 448 -7.80 -19.53 -35.64
N PRO A 449 -6.56 -19.17 -35.28
CA PRO A 449 -5.36 -19.57 -36.04
C PRO A 449 -5.26 -21.10 -36.14
N ILE A 450 -5.26 -21.64 -37.36
CA ILE A 450 -5.18 -23.10 -37.59
C ILE A 450 -3.81 -23.59 -38.04
N ALA A 451 -2.80 -22.74 -38.06
CA ALA A 451 -1.43 -23.17 -38.30
C ALA A 451 -0.94 -24.04 -37.13
N ASP A 452 -0.25 -25.13 -37.45
CA ASP A 452 0.33 -25.97 -36.39
C ASP A 452 1.27 -25.16 -35.50
N GLY A 453 1.10 -25.27 -34.19
CA GLY A 453 1.86 -24.48 -33.21
C GLY A 453 1.17 -24.38 -31.85
N THR A 454 1.76 -23.57 -30.99
CA THR A 454 1.28 -23.31 -29.63
C THR A 454 0.81 -21.87 -29.52
N TYR A 455 -0.34 -21.67 -28.94
CA TYR A 455 -0.98 -20.36 -28.77
C TYR A 455 -1.40 -20.16 -27.33
N ARG A 456 -1.21 -18.96 -26.84
CA ARG A 456 -1.82 -18.53 -25.57
C ARG A 456 -3.19 -17.95 -25.83
N VAL A 457 -4.19 -18.42 -25.10
CA VAL A 457 -5.59 -17.99 -25.23
C VAL A 457 -6.02 -17.37 -23.91
N ALA A 458 -6.52 -16.13 -23.95
CA ALA A 458 -6.96 -15.39 -22.78
C ALA A 458 -8.25 -14.62 -23.05
N PRO A 459 -9.14 -14.44 -22.08
CA PRO A 459 -10.35 -13.66 -22.22
C PRO A 459 -10.01 -12.18 -22.42
N ALA A 460 -10.83 -11.50 -23.21
CA ALA A 460 -10.69 -10.10 -23.51
C ALA A 460 -12.05 -9.43 -23.65
N VAL A 461 -12.09 -8.11 -23.46
CA VAL A 461 -13.28 -7.27 -23.59
C VAL A 461 -13.09 -6.32 -24.78
N TYR A 462 -14.11 -6.18 -25.62
CA TYR A 462 -14.14 -5.28 -26.77
C TYR A 462 -15.13 -4.13 -26.58
N GLY A 463 -14.63 -2.89 -26.61
CA GLY A 463 -15.46 -1.69 -26.53
C GLY A 463 -16.19 -1.39 -27.83
N ALA A 464 -17.48 -1.10 -27.73
CA ALA A 464 -18.31 -0.84 -28.93
C ALA A 464 -18.06 0.55 -29.53
N ASP A 465 -17.71 1.54 -28.71
CA ASP A 465 -17.42 2.91 -29.15
C ASP A 465 -15.94 3.09 -29.49
N SER A 466 -15.05 2.73 -28.60
CA SER A 466 -13.58 2.84 -28.76
C SER A 466 -13.02 1.92 -29.84
N LYS A 467 -13.68 0.80 -30.14
CA LYS A 467 -13.20 -0.27 -31.04
C LYS A 467 -11.88 -0.89 -30.59
N THR A 468 -11.60 -0.85 -29.28
CA THR A 468 -10.38 -1.37 -28.67
C THR A 468 -10.64 -2.66 -27.91
N TRP A 469 -9.58 -3.45 -27.75
CA TRP A 469 -9.56 -4.64 -26.92
C TRP A 469 -8.76 -4.40 -25.64
N ASN A 470 -9.29 -4.88 -24.53
CA ASN A 470 -8.62 -4.89 -23.25
C ASN A 470 -8.64 -6.29 -22.63
N ASP A 471 -7.62 -6.63 -21.86
CA ASP A 471 -7.55 -7.90 -21.16
C ASP A 471 -8.57 -7.96 -20.03
N VAL A 472 -9.11 -9.15 -19.77
CA VAL A 472 -9.73 -9.45 -18.48
C VAL A 472 -8.62 -9.77 -17.49
N MET A 473 -8.53 -8.97 -16.44
CA MET A 473 -7.48 -9.05 -15.43
C MET A 473 -7.92 -9.91 -14.24
N ALA A 474 -7.06 -10.83 -13.80
CA ALA A 474 -7.30 -11.58 -12.59
C ALA A 474 -7.11 -10.69 -11.35
N LEU A 475 -8.05 -10.73 -10.42
CA LEU A 475 -7.99 -10.02 -9.14
C LEU A 475 -7.29 -10.84 -8.04
N LYS A 476 -7.01 -12.11 -8.28
CA LYS A 476 -6.32 -13.01 -7.35
C LYS A 476 -5.23 -13.77 -8.10
N TYR A 477 -4.09 -14.00 -7.45
CA TYR A 477 -3.01 -14.82 -8.02
C TYR A 477 -3.43 -16.27 -8.30
N SER A 478 -4.44 -16.75 -7.58
CA SER A 478 -5.02 -18.08 -7.72
C SER A 478 -5.90 -18.27 -8.96
N VAL A 479 -6.21 -17.20 -9.70
CA VAL A 479 -7.16 -17.26 -10.82
C VAL A 479 -6.44 -17.45 -12.14
N THR A 480 -6.79 -18.54 -12.83
CA THR A 480 -6.30 -18.83 -14.19
C THR A 480 -7.22 -18.21 -15.21
N THR A 481 -6.73 -17.20 -15.91
CA THR A 481 -7.47 -16.53 -17.00
C THR A 481 -6.94 -16.90 -18.39
N SER A 482 -6.04 -17.87 -18.53
CA SER A 482 -5.47 -18.22 -19.83
C SER A 482 -5.26 -19.72 -20.00
N TYR A 483 -5.42 -20.17 -21.22
CA TYR A 483 -5.16 -21.54 -21.66
C TYR A 483 -4.01 -21.57 -22.66
N THR A 484 -3.36 -22.73 -22.75
CA THR A 484 -2.47 -23.07 -23.88
C THR A 484 -3.29 -23.85 -24.89
N ALA A 485 -3.38 -23.39 -26.13
CA ALA A 485 -3.97 -24.11 -27.24
C ALA A 485 -2.85 -24.67 -28.13
N THR A 486 -2.83 -25.97 -28.32
CA THR A 486 -1.95 -26.65 -29.30
C THR A 486 -2.75 -27.00 -30.54
N VAL A 487 -2.33 -26.49 -31.68
CA VAL A 487 -2.91 -26.81 -32.99
C VAL A 487 -2.03 -27.81 -33.71
N ALA A 488 -2.62 -28.94 -34.13
CA ALA A 488 -1.95 -29.96 -34.93
C ALA A 488 -2.98 -30.61 -35.86
N ASP A 489 -2.66 -30.71 -37.14
CA ASP A 489 -3.52 -31.33 -38.17
C ASP A 489 -4.96 -30.74 -38.18
N GLY A 490 -5.12 -29.44 -37.92
CA GLY A 490 -6.42 -28.75 -37.88
C GLY A 490 -7.25 -29.02 -36.60
N LYS A 491 -6.71 -29.76 -35.64
CA LYS A 491 -7.32 -29.97 -34.31
C LYS A 491 -6.71 -29.02 -33.32
N ILE A 492 -7.54 -28.40 -32.49
CA ILE A 492 -7.18 -27.50 -31.43
C ILE A 492 -7.34 -28.26 -30.11
N THR A 493 -6.27 -28.38 -29.33
CA THR A 493 -6.31 -28.98 -27.98
C THR A 493 -5.99 -27.89 -26.94
N PHE A 494 -6.94 -27.62 -26.07
CA PHE A 494 -6.77 -26.66 -24.97
C PHE A 494 -6.24 -27.39 -23.75
N THR A 495 -5.17 -26.90 -23.20
CA THR A 495 -4.62 -27.38 -21.93
C THR A 495 -4.95 -26.38 -20.84
N PRO A 496 -5.90 -26.68 -19.96
CA PRO A 496 -6.09 -25.87 -18.76
C PRO A 496 -4.87 -26.00 -17.87
N GLY A 497 -4.60 -25.05 -17.01
CA GLY A 497 -3.59 -25.17 -15.97
C GLY A 497 -3.77 -26.50 -15.23
N ALA A 498 -2.80 -27.40 -15.32
CA ALA A 498 -2.94 -28.74 -14.76
C ALA A 498 -2.82 -28.71 -13.23
N ALA A 499 -3.59 -29.58 -12.57
CA ALA A 499 -3.57 -29.68 -11.10
C ALA A 499 -2.25 -30.28 -10.61
N GLY A 500 -1.43 -29.48 -9.98
CA GLY A 500 -0.19 -29.90 -9.34
C GLY A 500 -0.40 -30.69 -8.05
N ARG A 501 0.68 -31.29 -7.55
CA ARG A 501 0.74 -31.87 -6.20
C ARG A 501 1.24 -30.80 -5.22
N ILE A 502 0.60 -30.70 -4.07
CA ILE A 502 1.00 -29.76 -3.02
C ILE A 502 1.54 -30.48 -1.78
N GLU A 503 2.43 -29.77 -1.10
CA GLU A 503 2.81 -30.01 0.29
C GLU A 503 2.30 -28.80 1.10
N VAL A 504 1.76 -29.10 2.29
CA VAL A 504 1.24 -28.07 3.20
C VAL A 504 2.11 -28.03 4.44
N SER A 505 2.56 -26.84 4.80
CA SER A 505 3.31 -26.60 6.04
C SER A 505 2.67 -25.44 6.81
N ASP A 506 3.14 -25.24 8.05
CA ASP A 506 2.81 -24.09 8.90
C ASP A 506 1.30 -23.80 8.97
N MET A 507 0.50 -24.86 9.09
CA MET A 507 -0.93 -24.69 9.30
C MET A 507 -1.16 -24.03 10.67
N GLU A 508 -1.82 -22.87 10.66
CA GLU A 508 -2.20 -22.14 11.85
C GLU A 508 -3.71 -22.23 12.06
N VAL A 509 -4.10 -22.88 13.13
CA VAL A 509 -5.48 -22.99 13.57
C VAL A 509 -5.71 -22.06 14.76
N PRO A 510 -6.77 -21.24 14.79
CA PRO A 510 -7.09 -20.47 15.98
C PRO A 510 -7.24 -21.39 17.18
N GLU A 511 -6.55 -21.10 18.25
CA GLU A 511 -6.56 -21.85 19.50
C GLU A 511 -7.98 -21.89 20.13
N LEU A 512 -8.77 -20.85 19.84
CA LEU A 512 -10.19 -20.76 20.20
C LEU A 512 -11.04 -20.38 19.01
N MET A 513 -12.21 -21.01 18.93
CA MET A 513 -13.29 -20.62 18.03
C MET A 513 -14.61 -20.47 18.81
N TYR A 514 -15.60 -19.84 18.18
CA TYR A 514 -16.89 -19.58 18.80
C TYR A 514 -18.02 -20.24 18.02
N PRO A 515 -19.00 -20.86 18.68
CA PRO A 515 -20.05 -21.65 18.02
C PRO A 515 -20.77 -20.90 16.90
N GLY A 516 -20.69 -21.38 15.67
CA GLY A 516 -21.34 -20.81 14.51
C GLY A 516 -20.72 -19.49 14.00
N GLU A 517 -19.59 -19.07 14.51
CA GLU A 517 -18.89 -17.87 14.04
C GLU A 517 -17.77 -18.23 13.03
N LYS A 518 -17.44 -17.26 12.19
CA LYS A 518 -16.31 -17.38 11.25
C LYS A 518 -14.99 -17.30 11.99
N ALA A 519 -14.08 -18.20 11.61
CA ALA A 519 -12.70 -18.22 12.05
C ALA A 519 -11.81 -18.42 10.82
N THR A 520 -10.58 -17.95 10.86
CA THR A 520 -9.64 -18.07 9.74
C THR A 520 -8.57 -19.08 10.10
N VAL A 521 -8.39 -20.09 9.27
CA VAL A 521 -7.29 -21.06 9.31
C VAL A 521 -6.28 -20.67 8.25
N LYS A 522 -5.01 -20.57 8.62
CA LYS A 522 -3.93 -20.24 7.69
C LYS A 522 -3.07 -21.48 7.43
N ALA A 523 -2.49 -21.57 6.24
CA ALA A 523 -1.53 -22.62 5.90
C ALA A 523 -0.60 -22.14 4.78
N LYS A 524 0.63 -22.66 4.74
CA LYS A 524 1.53 -22.50 3.61
C LYS A 524 1.40 -23.73 2.70
N ILE A 525 1.18 -23.46 1.42
CA ILE A 525 0.97 -24.49 0.41
C ILE A 525 2.06 -24.35 -0.65
N LYS A 526 2.83 -25.39 -0.86
CA LYS A 526 3.85 -25.49 -1.89
C LYS A 526 3.41 -26.45 -2.99
N CYS A 527 3.43 -26.02 -4.23
CA CYS A 527 3.27 -26.93 -5.37
C CYS A 527 4.61 -27.60 -5.68
N VAL A 528 4.66 -28.95 -5.60
CA VAL A 528 5.89 -29.74 -5.71
C VAL A 528 5.93 -30.64 -6.94
N SER A 529 4.98 -30.53 -7.84
CA SER A 529 4.94 -31.30 -9.10
C SER A 529 5.17 -30.38 -10.30
N GLY A 530 5.54 -30.91 -11.44
CA GLY A 530 5.80 -30.21 -12.69
C GLY A 530 4.57 -29.53 -13.32
N GLN A 531 3.58 -29.16 -12.54
CA GLN A 531 2.31 -28.57 -12.98
C GLN A 531 1.70 -27.74 -11.86
N ASP A 532 0.96 -26.69 -12.22
CA ASP A 532 0.26 -25.86 -11.26
C ASP A 532 -0.85 -26.64 -10.54
N PHE A 533 -0.99 -26.40 -9.23
CA PHE A 533 -2.10 -26.95 -8.46
C PHE A 533 -3.29 -25.98 -8.54
N ASN A 534 -4.44 -26.49 -8.96
CA ASN A 534 -5.69 -25.75 -9.00
C ASN A 534 -6.84 -26.65 -8.55
N LYS A 535 -7.10 -26.68 -7.25
CA LYS A 535 -8.18 -27.49 -6.65
C LYS A 535 -8.77 -26.83 -5.43
N LYS A 536 -10.00 -27.25 -5.11
CA LYS A 536 -10.66 -26.87 -3.86
C LYS A 536 -9.99 -27.57 -2.66
N LEU A 537 -9.86 -26.81 -1.59
CA LEU A 537 -9.40 -27.28 -0.30
C LEU A 537 -10.55 -27.25 0.70
N TYR A 538 -10.48 -28.13 1.67
CA TYR A 538 -11.51 -28.33 2.67
C TYR A 538 -10.88 -28.37 4.06
N ILE A 539 -11.56 -27.79 5.04
CA ILE A 539 -11.19 -27.94 6.44
C ILE A 539 -12.08 -29.01 7.05
N GLY A 540 -11.47 -30.03 7.60
CA GLY A 540 -12.16 -31.09 8.35
C GLY A 540 -12.08 -30.84 9.84
N PHE A 541 -13.24 -30.89 10.51
CA PHE A 541 -13.37 -30.85 11.97
C PHE A 541 -13.71 -32.21 12.51
N LEU A 542 -12.91 -32.75 13.43
CA LEU A 542 -13.09 -34.05 14.09
C LEU A 542 -13.29 -33.83 15.59
N LYS A 543 -14.40 -34.35 16.15
CA LYS A 543 -14.66 -34.33 17.58
C LYS A 543 -14.73 -35.77 18.11
N GLY A 544 -13.70 -36.19 18.86
CA GLY A 544 -13.58 -37.58 19.35
C GLY A 544 -13.58 -38.57 18.19
N ASP A 545 -14.50 -39.53 18.21
CA ASP A 545 -14.68 -40.58 17.19
C ASP A 545 -15.85 -40.28 16.23
N GLU A 546 -16.40 -39.02 16.26
CA GLU A 546 -17.48 -38.64 15.37
C GLU A 546 -17.02 -38.51 13.92
N PRO A 547 -17.92 -38.63 12.92
CA PRO A 547 -17.58 -38.38 11.52
C PRO A 547 -17.05 -36.97 11.31
N LEU A 548 -16.05 -36.83 10.41
CA LEU A 548 -15.48 -35.57 10.01
C LEU A 548 -16.57 -34.62 9.45
N LEU A 549 -16.63 -33.42 10.01
CA LEU A 549 -17.43 -32.35 9.47
C LEU A 549 -16.56 -31.55 8.50
N PHE A 550 -16.79 -31.71 7.20
CA PHE A 550 -16.09 -30.93 6.18
C PHE A 550 -16.77 -29.59 5.95
N GLN A 551 -15.96 -28.55 5.89
CA GLN A 551 -16.38 -27.25 5.42
C GLN A 551 -15.55 -26.84 4.23
N GLN A 552 -16.23 -26.47 3.16
CA GLN A 552 -15.66 -25.81 2.03
C GLN A 552 -16.08 -24.35 2.12
N GLU A 553 -15.14 -23.46 2.27
CA GLU A 553 -15.38 -22.06 1.90
C GLU A 553 -14.48 -21.76 0.72
N ASN A 554 -15.15 -21.44 -0.39
CA ASN A 554 -14.59 -20.75 -1.53
C ASN A 554 -13.88 -21.59 -2.60
N ASP A 555 -13.48 -20.84 -3.56
CA ASP A 555 -12.87 -21.03 -4.84
C ASP A 555 -11.68 -22.03 -4.81
N ALA A 556 -11.37 -22.59 -5.95
CA ALA A 556 -10.17 -23.40 -6.10
C ALA A 556 -8.93 -22.59 -5.71
N VAL A 557 -8.02 -23.25 -5.00
CA VAL A 557 -6.72 -22.67 -4.67
C VAL A 557 -5.75 -23.00 -5.79
N SER A 558 -5.14 -21.95 -6.37
CA SER A 558 -4.11 -22.13 -7.39
C SER A 558 -2.74 -21.83 -6.79
N VAL A 559 -1.83 -22.80 -6.93
CA VAL A 559 -0.43 -22.65 -6.55
C VAL A 559 0.42 -23.09 -7.74
N PHE A 560 1.24 -22.19 -8.26
CA PHE A 560 2.10 -22.48 -9.40
C PHE A 560 3.20 -23.47 -9.03
N GLU A 561 3.66 -24.21 -10.02
CA GLU A 561 4.75 -25.17 -9.85
C GLU A 561 5.95 -24.57 -9.13
N GLY A 562 6.42 -25.27 -8.09
CA GLY A 562 7.55 -24.86 -7.26
C GLY A 562 7.28 -23.69 -6.32
N MET A 563 6.13 -23.02 -6.42
CA MET A 563 5.77 -21.89 -5.59
C MET A 563 5.20 -22.32 -4.25
N THR A 564 5.43 -21.48 -3.25
CA THR A 564 4.78 -21.57 -1.95
C THR A 564 3.82 -20.37 -1.81
N THR A 565 2.60 -20.63 -1.39
CA THR A 565 1.58 -19.61 -1.17
C THR A 565 1.03 -19.75 0.26
N GLU A 566 0.95 -18.65 1.00
CA GLU A 566 0.13 -18.61 2.21
C GLU A 566 -1.34 -18.48 1.82
N MET A 567 -2.17 -19.27 2.46
CA MET A 567 -3.60 -19.17 2.27
C MET A 567 -4.32 -18.96 3.60
N SER A 568 -5.41 -18.24 3.51
CA SER A 568 -6.34 -18.01 4.61
C SER A 568 -7.69 -18.58 4.22
N LEU A 569 -8.15 -19.57 4.96
CA LEU A 569 -9.45 -20.19 4.79
C LEU A 569 -10.40 -19.71 5.90
N ASP A 570 -11.46 -19.05 5.54
CA ASP A 570 -12.53 -18.70 6.46
C ASP A 570 -13.42 -19.93 6.66
N VAL A 571 -13.54 -20.38 7.89
CA VAL A 571 -14.39 -21.50 8.27
C VAL A 571 -15.43 -21.06 9.29
N THR A 572 -16.56 -21.71 9.31
CA THR A 572 -17.57 -21.51 10.35
C THR A 572 -17.38 -22.56 11.44
N ALA A 573 -17.07 -22.14 12.65
CA ALA A 573 -16.89 -23.05 13.77
C ALA A 573 -18.16 -23.90 14.02
N PRO A 574 -18.02 -25.20 14.30
CA PRO A 574 -19.16 -26.03 14.73
C PRO A 574 -19.97 -25.40 15.84
N LYS A 575 -21.28 -25.65 15.87
CA LYS A 575 -22.16 -25.10 16.88
C LYS A 575 -21.97 -25.74 18.25
N GLU A 576 -21.52 -26.97 18.27
CA GLU A 576 -21.28 -27.72 19.48
C GLU A 576 -19.93 -27.35 20.11
N LYS A 577 -19.94 -27.07 21.41
CA LYS A 577 -18.74 -26.73 22.17
C LYS A 577 -17.90 -27.96 22.45
N GLY A 578 -16.61 -27.79 22.57
CA GLY A 578 -15.66 -28.83 22.92
C GLY A 578 -14.33 -28.70 22.24
N GLU A 579 -13.48 -29.67 22.46
CA GLU A 579 -12.21 -29.80 21.76
C GLU A 579 -12.43 -30.46 20.40
N TYR A 580 -11.84 -29.87 19.36
CA TYR A 580 -11.85 -30.37 18.00
C TYR A 580 -10.43 -30.50 17.46
N LYS A 581 -10.24 -31.51 16.61
CA LYS A 581 -9.06 -31.67 15.77
C LYS A 581 -9.38 -31.16 14.38
N ILE A 582 -8.49 -30.34 13.81
CA ILE A 582 -8.68 -29.72 12.51
C ILE A 582 -7.52 -30.11 11.60
N ALA A 583 -7.82 -30.47 10.35
CA ALA A 583 -6.84 -30.70 9.29
C ALA A 583 -7.35 -30.18 7.95
N LEU A 584 -6.41 -29.96 7.03
CA LEU A 584 -6.68 -29.56 5.65
C LEU A 584 -6.81 -30.81 4.76
N PHE A 585 -7.75 -30.78 3.84
CA PHE A 585 -8.06 -31.85 2.90
C PHE A 585 -8.24 -31.32 1.49
N THR A 586 -8.04 -32.20 0.51
CA THR A 586 -8.49 -32.02 -0.88
C THR A 586 -9.26 -33.25 -1.34
N ILE A 587 -9.92 -33.17 -2.50
CA ILE A 587 -10.56 -34.30 -3.13
C ILE A 587 -9.74 -34.72 -4.35
N ALA A 588 -9.30 -35.98 -4.39
CA ALA A 588 -8.62 -36.55 -5.52
C ALA A 588 -9.26 -37.91 -5.88
N GLY A 589 -9.66 -38.03 -7.15
CA GLY A 589 -10.33 -39.27 -7.62
C GLY A 589 -11.64 -39.61 -6.89
N GLY A 590 -12.37 -38.56 -6.42
CA GLY A 590 -13.61 -38.70 -5.64
C GLY A 590 -13.40 -39.14 -4.19
N ARG A 591 -12.17 -39.13 -3.67
CA ARG A 591 -11.82 -39.47 -2.31
C ARG A 591 -11.19 -38.29 -1.60
N GLU A 592 -11.45 -38.19 -0.32
CA GLU A 592 -10.83 -37.23 0.58
C GLU A 592 -9.36 -37.61 0.83
N VAL A 593 -8.48 -36.65 0.64
CA VAL A 593 -7.04 -36.78 0.90
C VAL A 593 -6.64 -35.76 1.95
N GLN A 594 -6.21 -36.25 3.11
CA GLN A 594 -5.69 -35.40 4.17
C GLN A 594 -4.32 -34.87 3.79
N LEU A 595 -4.12 -33.55 3.95
CA LEU A 595 -2.92 -32.82 3.54
C LEU A 595 -2.04 -32.42 4.72
N THR A 596 -2.60 -32.31 5.93
CA THR A 596 -1.88 -31.91 7.15
C THR A 596 -2.17 -32.83 8.31
N ASP A 597 -1.27 -32.87 9.29
CA ASP A 597 -1.58 -33.45 10.59
C ASP A 597 -2.71 -32.65 11.26
N TYR A 598 -3.39 -33.28 12.20
CA TYR A 598 -4.43 -32.63 12.99
C TYR A 598 -3.84 -31.66 13.99
N GLN A 599 -4.41 -30.45 14.04
CA GLN A 599 -4.18 -29.48 15.10
C GLN A 599 -5.42 -29.35 15.99
N THR A 600 -5.23 -29.03 17.25
CA THR A 600 -6.31 -28.91 18.22
C THR A 600 -6.81 -27.47 18.36
N THR A 601 -8.12 -27.30 18.39
CA THR A 601 -8.79 -26.04 18.74
C THR A 601 -9.90 -26.29 19.74
N ASN A 602 -10.24 -25.26 20.52
CA ASN A 602 -11.37 -25.31 21.46
C ASN A 602 -12.50 -24.41 21.00
N ILE A 603 -13.69 -24.96 20.88
CA ILE A 603 -14.90 -24.18 20.63
C ILE A 603 -15.55 -23.85 21.95
N VAL A 604 -15.51 -22.57 22.32
CA VAL A 604 -16.00 -22.05 23.61
C VAL A 604 -17.03 -20.94 23.42
N GLU A 605 -17.81 -20.67 24.44
CA GLU A 605 -18.73 -19.55 24.40
C GLU A 605 -17.97 -18.23 24.40
N ARG A 606 -18.34 -17.35 23.50
CA ARG A 606 -17.68 -16.05 23.36
C ARG A 606 -17.89 -15.19 24.63
N GLY A 607 -16.82 -14.61 25.10
CA GLY A 607 -16.85 -13.59 26.15
C GLY A 607 -17.39 -12.24 25.67
N ALA A 608 -17.21 -11.21 26.45
CA ALA A 608 -17.62 -9.87 26.09
C ALA A 608 -16.79 -9.33 24.91
N VAL A 609 -17.44 -8.86 23.87
CA VAL A 609 -16.81 -8.24 22.72
C VAL A 609 -17.11 -6.76 22.69
N LEU A 610 -16.07 -5.97 22.69
CA LEU A 610 -16.15 -4.52 22.56
C LEU A 610 -15.88 -4.08 21.13
N VAL A 611 -16.48 -2.96 20.76
CA VAL A 611 -16.30 -2.31 19.46
C VAL A 611 -16.14 -0.81 19.69
N VAL A 612 -15.10 -0.24 19.14
CA VAL A 612 -14.91 1.23 19.12
C VAL A 612 -15.96 1.82 18.19
N SER A 613 -16.76 2.75 18.70
CA SER A 613 -17.91 3.36 18.01
C SER A 613 -17.78 4.88 17.81
N SER A 614 -16.62 5.45 18.13
CA SER A 614 -16.22 6.82 17.77
C SER A 614 -14.72 6.88 17.52
N PRO A 615 -14.21 7.86 16.79
CA PRO A 615 -12.78 8.10 16.74
C PRO A 615 -12.19 8.21 18.15
N LEU A 616 -10.96 7.75 18.30
CA LEU A 616 -10.16 7.97 19.49
C LEU A 616 -9.75 9.44 19.52
N THR A 617 -9.99 10.11 20.65
CA THR A 617 -9.65 11.54 20.79
C THR A 617 -8.77 11.77 22.00
N ILE A 618 -7.72 12.56 21.83
CA ILE A 618 -6.86 13.02 22.91
C ILE A 618 -7.45 14.31 23.49
N ALA A 619 -7.29 14.50 24.79
CA ALA A 619 -7.79 15.70 25.47
C ALA A 619 -7.32 16.99 24.77
N ASN A 620 -8.24 17.95 24.64
CA ASN A 620 -8.01 19.23 23.98
C ASN A 620 -7.71 19.15 22.47
N ASN A 621 -7.90 18.00 21.82
CA ASN A 621 -7.59 17.76 20.41
C ASN A 621 -6.15 18.14 20.02
N ASN A 622 -5.23 18.08 20.96
CA ASN A 622 -3.84 18.41 20.75
C ASN A 622 -3.02 17.15 20.43
N TYR A 623 -3.05 16.72 19.17
CA TYR A 623 -2.37 15.51 18.71
C TYR A 623 -0.87 15.70 18.45
N TYR A 624 -0.41 16.93 18.30
CA TYR A 624 0.99 17.25 17.95
C TYR A 624 1.83 17.81 19.12
N ASN A 625 1.25 17.89 20.30
CA ASN A 625 1.94 18.36 21.49
C ASN A 625 1.35 17.72 22.75
N VAL A 626 1.37 16.41 22.80
CA VAL A 626 0.79 15.60 23.88
C VAL A 626 1.71 15.56 25.09
N ASP A 627 1.20 15.99 26.25
CA ASP A 627 1.91 15.86 27.51
C ASP A 627 1.93 14.39 27.95
N PRO A 628 3.11 13.73 27.97
CA PRO A 628 3.22 12.33 28.35
C PRO A 628 2.90 12.07 29.84
N ASP A 629 3.02 13.07 30.72
CA ASP A 629 2.74 12.94 32.14
C ASP A 629 1.26 13.07 32.48
N ASN A 630 0.47 13.71 31.59
CA ASN A 630 -0.97 13.96 31.76
C ASN A 630 -1.79 13.52 30.54
N PHE A 631 -1.54 12.33 30.07
CA PHE A 631 -2.27 11.80 28.91
C PHE A 631 -3.72 11.48 29.27
N THR A 632 -4.65 11.88 28.40
CA THR A 632 -6.07 11.54 28.51
C THR A 632 -6.64 11.19 27.15
N LEU A 633 -7.11 9.95 27.00
CA LEU A 633 -7.82 9.45 25.83
C LEU A 633 -9.33 9.40 26.12
N LYS A 634 -10.13 9.77 25.14
CA LYS A 634 -11.58 9.54 25.15
C LYS A 634 -11.99 8.74 23.92
N ALA A 635 -12.88 7.77 24.12
CA ALA A 635 -13.47 6.96 23.07
C ALA A 635 -14.86 6.50 23.46
N LYS A 636 -15.75 6.33 22.48
CA LYS A 636 -17.00 5.60 22.71
C LYS A 636 -16.79 4.14 22.35
N VAL A 637 -17.09 3.26 23.28
CA VAL A 637 -16.98 1.81 23.11
C VAL A 637 -18.34 1.18 23.37
N ARG A 638 -18.76 0.30 22.48
CA ARG A 638 -19.99 -0.46 22.57
C ARG A 638 -19.69 -1.92 22.89
N CYS A 639 -20.45 -2.52 23.80
CA CYS A 639 -20.41 -3.94 24.05
C CYS A 639 -21.47 -4.66 23.18
N THR A 640 -21.08 -5.74 22.47
CA THR A 640 -21.92 -6.34 21.42
C THR A 640 -22.30 -7.80 21.63
N VAL A 641 -21.70 -8.50 22.58
CA VAL A 641 -21.93 -9.95 22.77
C VAL A 641 -22.37 -10.31 24.17
N LYS A 642 -21.72 -9.78 25.20
CA LYS A 642 -21.99 -10.10 26.61
C LYS A 642 -21.59 -8.89 27.45
N ASN A 643 -22.13 -8.70 28.64
CA ASN A 643 -21.73 -7.60 29.53
C ASN A 643 -20.21 -7.65 29.75
N PHE A 644 -19.55 -6.52 29.52
CA PHE A 644 -18.14 -6.35 29.81
C PHE A 644 -17.96 -5.80 31.22
N ASN A 645 -17.10 -6.43 32.00
CA ASN A 645 -16.70 -5.92 33.30
C ASN A 645 -15.27 -6.38 33.60
N ASP A 646 -14.33 -5.72 32.97
CA ASP A 646 -12.89 -6.06 33.07
C ASP A 646 -12.03 -4.83 32.78
N GLU A 647 -10.74 -5.06 32.77
CA GLU A 647 -9.70 -4.10 32.41
C GLU A 647 -9.64 -3.91 30.88
N LEU A 648 -9.41 -2.67 30.47
CA LEU A 648 -9.06 -2.24 29.12
C LEU A 648 -7.69 -1.60 29.16
N ARG A 649 -6.94 -1.71 28.05
CA ARG A 649 -5.66 -1.00 27.88
C ARG A 649 -5.71 -0.10 26.67
N PHE A 650 -5.19 1.10 26.84
CA PHE A 650 -4.70 1.89 25.71
C PHE A 650 -3.22 1.59 25.55
N VAL A 651 -2.84 0.93 24.49
CA VAL A 651 -1.47 0.50 24.19
C VAL A 651 -0.87 1.45 23.18
N VAL A 652 0.33 1.94 23.46
CA VAL A 652 1.09 2.88 22.62
C VAL A 652 2.23 2.14 21.96
N PHE A 653 2.36 2.31 20.66
CA PHE A 653 3.33 1.63 19.82
C PHE A 653 4.31 2.61 19.19
N ASP A 654 5.53 2.15 19.02
CA ASP A 654 6.54 2.83 18.21
C ASP A 654 6.19 2.65 16.72
N PRO A 655 6.14 3.72 15.91
CA PRO A 655 5.75 3.62 14.50
C PRO A 655 6.78 2.91 13.61
N GLU A 656 8.03 2.83 14.02
CA GLU A 656 9.10 2.22 13.24
C GLU A 656 9.24 0.72 13.53
N THR A 657 9.14 0.33 14.80
CA THR A 657 9.31 -1.06 15.23
C THR A 657 8.00 -1.81 15.41
N HIS A 658 6.88 -1.09 15.49
CA HIS A 658 5.55 -1.60 15.85
C HIS A 658 5.49 -2.29 17.22
N GLU A 659 6.49 -2.12 18.05
CA GLU A 659 6.54 -2.68 19.39
C GLU A 659 5.79 -1.80 20.40
N GLU A 660 5.24 -2.45 21.42
CA GLU A 660 4.59 -1.75 22.52
C GLU A 660 5.64 -0.95 23.32
N VAL A 661 5.45 0.36 23.42
CA VAL A 661 6.27 1.27 24.24
C VAL A 661 5.74 1.33 25.65
N CYS A 662 4.44 1.49 25.80
CA CYS A 662 3.74 1.53 27.09
C CYS A 662 2.24 1.30 26.91
N HIS A 663 1.55 1.11 28.03
CA HIS A 663 0.10 1.09 28.04
C HIS A 663 -0.46 1.78 29.29
N ILE A 664 -1.72 2.23 29.18
CA ILE A 664 -2.49 2.75 30.30
C ILE A 664 -3.71 1.87 30.47
N SER A 665 -3.92 1.36 31.69
CA SER A 665 -5.04 0.51 32.03
C SER A 665 -6.21 1.29 32.61
N ALA A 666 -7.43 0.81 32.31
CA ALA A 666 -8.66 1.33 32.90
C ALA A 666 -9.69 0.20 33.10
N VAL A 667 -10.30 0.11 34.26
CA VAL A 667 -11.40 -0.83 34.51
C VAL A 667 -12.73 -0.20 34.10
N SER A 668 -13.55 -0.94 33.38
CA SER A 668 -14.87 -0.45 32.96
C SER A 668 -15.92 -1.55 32.96
N ALA A 669 -17.14 -1.19 33.30
CA ALA A 669 -18.33 -2.00 33.12
C ALA A 669 -19.16 -1.40 31.98
N ILE A 670 -19.55 -2.23 30.99
CA ILE A 670 -20.39 -1.84 29.85
C ILE A 670 -21.39 -2.95 29.61
N ASP A 671 -22.68 -2.63 29.76
CA ASP A 671 -23.74 -3.61 29.54
C ASP A 671 -23.88 -3.93 28.04
N LEU A 672 -24.39 -5.12 27.77
CA LEU A 672 -24.69 -5.61 26.43
C LEU A 672 -25.50 -4.58 25.63
N ASN A 673 -25.09 -4.34 24.40
CA ASN A 673 -25.67 -3.39 23.46
C ASN A 673 -25.61 -1.90 23.87
N LEU A 674 -25.01 -1.57 25.01
CA LEU A 674 -24.80 -0.18 25.39
C LEU A 674 -23.46 0.37 24.89
N THR A 675 -23.46 1.67 24.68
CA THR A 675 -22.26 2.44 24.34
C THR A 675 -21.87 3.30 25.52
N LYS A 676 -20.63 3.20 25.97
CA LYS A 676 -20.07 4.00 27.04
C LYS A 676 -18.93 4.88 26.53
N THR A 677 -18.89 6.11 26.98
CA THR A 677 -17.71 6.94 26.78
C THR A 677 -16.67 6.55 27.81
N LEU A 678 -15.56 6.01 27.32
CA LEU A 678 -14.38 5.74 28.13
C LEU A 678 -13.55 7.01 28.22
N THR A 679 -12.94 7.21 29.40
CA THR A 679 -11.88 8.17 29.60
C THR A 679 -10.71 7.39 30.24
N ILE A 680 -9.60 7.28 29.53
CA ILE A 680 -8.39 6.59 30.00
C ILE A 680 -7.35 7.67 30.25
N THR A 681 -6.90 7.77 31.50
CA THR A 681 -5.93 8.78 31.96
C THR A 681 -4.72 8.09 32.56
N GLY A 682 -3.52 8.61 32.29
CA GLY A 682 -2.30 8.07 32.87
C GLY A 682 -1.05 8.73 32.28
N GLN A 683 0.08 8.10 32.51
CA GLN A 683 1.38 8.56 31.99
C GLN A 683 1.83 7.65 30.86
N LEU A 684 2.42 8.23 29.82
CA LEU A 684 3.04 7.52 28.69
C LEU A 684 4.52 7.30 29.01
N THR A 685 4.80 6.25 29.77
CA THR A 685 6.17 5.93 30.19
C THR A 685 7.00 5.41 29.02
N GLY A 686 8.29 5.77 28.96
CA GLY A 686 9.20 5.30 27.90
C GLY A 686 9.09 6.02 26.57
N THR A 687 8.16 6.97 26.44
CA THR A 687 8.05 7.77 25.22
C THR A 687 9.17 8.82 25.13
N LYS A 688 9.65 9.08 23.91
CA LYS A 688 10.64 10.11 23.60
C LYS A 688 9.93 11.45 23.37
N PRO A 689 10.49 12.58 23.85
CA PRO A 689 9.95 13.90 23.55
C PRO A 689 9.97 14.21 22.05
N GLY A 690 8.92 14.86 21.55
CA GLY A 690 8.84 15.29 20.18
C GLY A 690 8.70 14.16 19.14
N TYR A 691 8.49 12.92 19.58
CA TYR A 691 8.42 11.75 18.72
C TYR A 691 6.96 11.34 18.44
N MET A 692 6.70 10.81 17.26
CA MET A 692 5.37 10.32 16.88
C MET A 692 5.13 8.94 17.43
N TYR A 693 3.90 8.67 17.83
CA TYR A 693 3.43 7.37 18.30
C TYR A 693 2.02 7.13 17.76
N TYR A 694 1.61 5.87 17.74
CA TYR A 694 0.21 5.54 17.57
C TYR A 694 -0.26 4.68 18.75
N GLY A 695 -1.59 4.68 18.98
CA GLY A 695 -2.14 3.93 20.09
C GLY A 695 -3.52 3.36 19.79
N ARG A 696 -3.80 2.21 20.43
CA ARG A 696 -5.03 1.43 20.25
C ARG A 696 -5.59 0.95 21.57
N ILE A 697 -6.91 0.76 21.62
CA ILE A 697 -7.58 0.16 22.77
C ILE A 697 -7.57 -1.36 22.62
N HIS A 698 -7.14 -2.05 23.68
CA HIS A 698 -7.12 -3.52 23.79
C HIS A 698 -8.04 -4.00 24.89
N GLN A 699 -8.62 -5.17 24.71
CA GLN A 699 -9.32 -5.97 25.72
C GLN A 699 -8.67 -7.35 25.84
N LYS A 700 -8.91 -8.06 26.92
CA LYS A 700 -8.55 -9.47 26.99
C LYS A 700 -9.48 -10.32 26.13
N ASP A 701 -8.91 -11.28 25.41
CA ASP A 701 -9.67 -12.35 24.76
C ASP A 701 -10.10 -13.43 25.78
N ASP A 702 -10.80 -14.44 25.29
CA ASP A 702 -11.28 -15.53 26.15
C ASP A 702 -10.17 -16.48 26.64
N LEU A 703 -8.94 -16.24 26.22
CA LEU A 703 -7.70 -16.84 26.77
C LEU A 703 -6.96 -15.89 27.72
N GLY A 704 -7.48 -14.71 28.00
CA GLY A 704 -6.87 -13.71 28.84
C GLY A 704 -5.74 -12.90 28.21
N ARG A 705 -5.50 -13.06 26.90
CA ARG A 705 -4.49 -12.34 26.13
C ARG A 705 -5.04 -10.99 25.67
N TRP A 706 -4.18 -10.00 25.62
CA TRP A 706 -4.55 -8.68 25.12
C TRP A 706 -4.73 -8.68 23.61
N LYS A 707 -5.91 -8.25 23.14
CA LYS A 707 -6.24 -8.08 21.73
C LYS A 707 -6.82 -6.73 21.45
N GLU A 708 -6.53 -6.22 20.27
CA GLU A 708 -7.09 -4.97 19.79
C GLU A 708 -8.61 -5.02 19.71
N VAL A 709 -9.27 -3.99 20.23
CA VAL A 709 -10.72 -3.79 20.12
C VAL A 709 -11.05 -3.36 18.70
N LYS A 710 -11.88 -4.12 17.99
CA LYS A 710 -12.25 -3.81 16.60
C LYS A 710 -13.07 -2.51 16.51
N SER A 711 -12.97 -1.85 15.37
CA SER A 711 -13.82 -0.71 15.04
C SER A 711 -15.16 -1.17 14.46
N ASN A 712 -16.20 -0.34 14.57
CA ASN A 712 -17.49 -0.62 13.95
C ASN A 712 -17.37 -0.51 12.42
N LYS A 713 -17.61 -1.61 11.71
CA LYS A 713 -17.53 -1.69 10.24
C LYS A 713 -18.51 -0.78 9.48
N ALA A 714 -19.48 -0.17 10.17
CA ALA A 714 -20.48 0.70 9.53
C ALA A 714 -19.94 2.06 9.05
N SER A 715 -18.67 2.38 9.32
CA SER A 715 -18.04 3.63 8.87
C SER A 715 -16.56 3.40 8.62
N THR A 716 -16.12 3.70 7.43
CA THR A 716 -14.69 3.70 7.04
C THR A 716 -13.85 4.72 7.82
N LYS A 717 -14.49 5.70 8.46
CA LYS A 717 -13.83 6.74 9.29
C LYS A 717 -13.61 6.34 10.75
N LEU A 718 -14.10 5.18 11.19
CA LEU A 718 -13.97 4.72 12.58
C LEU A 718 -12.84 3.72 12.70
N THR A 719 -11.70 4.16 13.17
CA THR A 719 -10.56 3.29 13.47
C THR A 719 -10.28 3.27 14.96
N ASN A 720 -9.90 2.09 15.49
CA ASN A 720 -9.33 1.97 16.82
C ASN A 720 -7.85 2.37 16.78
N ASN A 721 -7.57 3.55 16.26
CA ASN A 721 -6.20 4.05 16.16
C ASN A 721 -6.20 5.56 16.37
N VAL A 722 -5.18 6.05 17.07
CA VAL A 722 -4.90 7.48 17.20
C VAL A 722 -3.40 7.70 17.10
N THR A 723 -3.00 8.57 16.22
CA THR A 723 -1.60 8.98 16.05
C THR A 723 -1.39 10.32 16.75
N PHE A 724 -0.28 10.45 17.45
CA PHE A 724 0.05 11.66 18.21
C PHE A 724 1.55 11.85 18.36
N ARG A 725 1.94 13.10 18.55
CA ARG A 725 3.32 13.48 18.85
C ARG A 725 3.43 13.93 20.30
N THR A 726 4.40 13.42 21.03
CA THR A 726 4.70 13.86 22.40
C THR A 726 5.23 15.29 22.42
N ALA A 727 4.95 15.99 23.48
CA ALA A 727 5.48 17.32 23.70
C ALA A 727 7.01 17.31 23.70
N GLU A 728 7.59 18.30 23.03
CA GLU A 728 9.00 18.60 23.26
C GLU A 728 9.17 18.98 24.74
N PRO A 729 10.30 18.64 25.36
CA PRO A 729 10.56 19.13 26.69
C PRO A 729 10.41 20.63 26.67
N SER A 730 9.44 21.17 27.37
CA SER A 730 9.48 22.61 27.62
C SER A 730 10.82 22.83 28.31
N SER A 731 11.71 23.59 27.69
CA SER A 731 12.99 23.98 28.30
C SER A 731 12.73 24.98 29.42
N ILE A 732 11.90 24.55 30.39
CA ILE A 732 11.70 25.26 31.64
C ILE A 732 12.70 24.66 32.59
N LEU A 733 13.80 25.33 32.79
CA LEU A 733 14.73 25.05 33.87
C LEU A 733 14.20 25.74 35.12
N ASP A 734 13.82 24.96 36.12
CA ASP A 734 13.63 25.49 37.47
C ASP A 734 14.99 25.95 37.96
N VAL A 735 15.12 27.25 38.24
CA VAL A 735 16.33 27.80 38.81
C VAL A 735 16.35 27.49 40.30
N HIS A 736 16.92 26.35 40.70
CA HIS A 736 17.50 26.23 42.00
C HIS A 736 18.82 27.02 42.02
N SER A 737 19.18 27.59 43.15
CA SER A 737 20.30 28.53 43.39
C SER A 737 21.65 28.10 42.83
N ASP A 738 21.83 26.85 42.46
CA ASP A 738 23.09 26.27 41.99
C ASP A 738 23.29 26.27 40.49
N ALA A 739 22.28 26.69 39.69
CA ALA A 739 22.35 26.71 38.22
C ALA A 739 22.73 28.10 37.62
N ALA A 740 23.07 29.06 38.45
CA ALA A 740 23.24 30.46 38.07
C ALA A 740 24.71 30.85 37.76
N GLU A 741 25.48 30.00 37.09
CA GLU A 741 26.72 30.42 36.43
C GLU A 741 26.45 30.84 34.98
N GLY A 742 26.16 32.13 34.77
CA GLY A 742 26.04 32.72 33.43
C GLY A 742 25.63 34.17 33.49
N ASP A 743 26.33 35.02 32.75
CA ASP A 743 26.10 36.48 32.63
C ASP A 743 24.95 36.79 31.65
N GLY A 744 23.88 36.00 31.62
CA GLY A 744 22.74 36.16 30.74
C GLY A 744 21.71 37.17 31.26
N MET A 745 21.11 37.98 30.33
CA MET A 745 19.98 38.85 30.65
C MET A 745 18.69 38.02 30.71
N LEU A 746 17.85 38.34 31.71
CA LEU A 746 16.52 37.79 31.92
C LEU A 746 15.46 38.71 31.31
N TYR A 747 14.50 38.10 30.64
CA TYR A 747 13.38 38.79 30.04
C TYR A 747 12.06 38.20 30.57
N SER A 748 11.10 39.06 30.84
CA SER A 748 9.72 38.65 31.11
C SER A 748 9.06 38.07 29.87
N ALA A 749 7.92 37.39 30.03
CA ALA A 749 7.20 36.73 28.94
C ALA A 749 6.75 37.70 27.82
N ASP A 750 6.61 38.99 28.11
CA ASP A 750 6.33 40.04 27.16
C ASP A 750 7.59 40.66 26.51
N GLY A 751 8.76 40.08 26.76
CA GLY A 751 10.02 40.45 26.11
C GLY A 751 10.78 41.63 26.75
N ARG A 752 10.37 42.11 27.94
CA ARG A 752 11.10 43.16 28.65
C ARG A 752 12.29 42.56 29.43
N CYS A 753 13.44 43.22 29.35
CA CYS A 753 14.59 42.87 30.20
C CYS A 753 14.29 43.24 31.63
N VAL A 754 14.34 42.22 32.53
CA VAL A 754 13.98 42.38 33.95
C VAL A 754 15.15 42.20 34.92
N GLY A 755 16.36 41.85 34.44
CA GLY A 755 17.55 41.71 35.25
C GLY A 755 18.55 40.73 34.64
N ARG A 756 19.52 40.27 35.45
CA ARG A 756 20.51 39.25 35.07
C ARG A 756 20.21 37.93 35.76
N VAL A 757 20.69 36.81 35.17
CA VAL A 757 20.50 35.46 35.73
C VAL A 757 20.99 35.37 37.19
N GLY A 758 22.11 36.01 37.55
CA GLY A 758 22.61 36.07 38.92
C GLY A 758 21.69 36.81 39.89
N GLU A 759 20.74 37.62 39.41
CA GLU A 759 19.80 38.41 40.21
C GLU A 759 18.40 37.78 40.25
N ALA A 760 18.23 36.61 39.63
CA ALA A 760 16.95 35.91 39.54
C ALA A 760 16.30 35.68 40.93
N GLY A 761 17.08 35.55 42.01
CA GLY A 761 16.59 35.45 43.37
C GLY A 761 15.76 36.61 43.87
N SER A 762 15.89 37.81 43.29
CA SER A 762 15.15 39.02 43.66
C SER A 762 13.88 39.25 42.84
N LEU A 763 13.65 38.48 41.81
CA LEU A 763 12.46 38.66 40.92
C LEU A 763 11.23 37.98 41.55
N PRO A 764 10.02 38.41 41.21
CA PRO A 764 8.78 37.71 41.56
C PRO A 764 8.72 36.28 41.00
N GLU A 765 7.89 35.41 41.60
CA GLU A 765 7.60 34.12 41.02
C GLU A 765 6.96 34.30 39.64
N GLY A 766 7.51 33.61 38.63
CA GLY A 766 7.03 33.76 37.27
C GLY A 766 7.88 33.04 36.23
N LEU A 767 7.47 33.17 34.97
CA LEU A 767 8.18 32.63 33.82
C LEU A 767 9.07 33.71 33.18
N TYR A 768 10.33 33.40 33.02
CA TYR A 768 11.33 34.29 32.43
C TYR A 768 12.03 33.63 31.25
N LEU A 769 12.61 34.42 30.36
CA LEU A 769 13.38 33.97 29.21
C LEU A 769 14.86 34.42 29.38
N VAL A 770 15.79 33.55 29.06
CA VAL A 770 17.23 33.87 28.98
C VAL A 770 17.78 33.40 27.63
N LYS A 771 18.69 34.18 27.06
CA LYS A 771 19.38 33.78 25.84
C LYS A 771 20.72 33.21 26.18
N LYS A 772 20.94 31.90 25.97
CA LYS A 772 22.20 31.19 26.21
C LYS A 772 22.67 30.49 24.94
N ALA A 773 23.89 30.73 24.52
CA ALA A 773 24.47 30.14 23.30
C ALA A 773 23.59 30.28 22.03
N GLY A 774 22.94 31.45 21.87
CA GLY A 774 22.09 31.74 20.71
C GLY A 774 20.67 31.20 20.80
N LYS A 775 20.33 30.38 21.79
CA LYS A 775 18.99 29.83 22.01
C LYS A 775 18.27 30.51 23.17
N TRP A 776 16.95 30.67 23.04
CA TRP A 776 16.10 31.14 24.13
C TRP A 776 15.69 29.99 25.04
N ILE A 777 15.96 30.15 26.32
CA ILE A 777 15.64 29.17 27.36
C ILE A 777 14.60 29.79 28.30
N ARG A 778 13.55 29.05 28.62
CA ARG A 778 12.54 29.45 29.59
C ARG A 778 13.00 29.04 31.01
N ILE A 779 12.89 29.97 31.91
CA ILE A 779 13.26 29.78 33.34
C ILE A 779 12.01 30.09 34.16
N ARG A 780 11.67 29.21 35.10
CA ARG A 780 10.63 29.47 36.10
C ARG A 780 11.29 29.75 37.43
N LYS A 781 10.80 30.79 38.11
CA LYS A 781 11.09 31.06 39.47
C LYS A 781 9.89 30.79 40.35
#